data_293335263592ab035e2c660de4321cd1
#
_entry.id   293335263592ab035e2c660de4321cd1
#
_cell.length_a   1.000
_cell.length_b   1.000
_cell.length_c   1.000
_cell.angle_alpha   90.00
_cell.angle_beta   90.00
_cell.angle_gamma   90.00
#
_symmetry.space_group_name_H-M   'P 1'
#
loop_
_entity.id
_entity.type
_entity.pdbx_description
1 polymer ?
#
loop_
_entity_poly.entity_id
_entity_poly.type
_entity_poly.pdbx_seq_one_letter_code
_entity_poly.pdbx_strand_id
1 'polypeptide(L)'
;MLSTKTNLEITEYHEKFFLGLSLRQLACFGVAAVLAIATCFVCLQWLQLDIQLVSYIVMVEVLPFLGLGFISHNGYPFEKLVKIYWAWYCGPAEVAVCPRQEKNYVFTKKIRRFAHRTECVGVFARTGEIVKTRKKESRQRTAAARKAPQKASDCLQYLSMSQDGICEVEPGLFSMTMAFTDVNFQIAMLEEQKNIFTKYSEFLNYFDPSLHLEINLVTRSMDEEQFRSDTFLPLRGDDRDRYAEEMNQVVAEKALRGQNGLIREKYVTFSLHAENYQQAKEQLENRAADIADHFKRMGSSTRILSGIERLSLLQGIMRPNEEMSFSYDWLLAEDDLTTKDFVSPSSYNWHPEHDESRAVYRDRYQFGDKIGKTMYLRGIAPEMKNGLFSMLSELPFDHVITMHVDAMDQAEAVQEIEKKLAYMHKEEYDAIAKARERNMPASIAVSYDLKSKMHHTEQMMDDITTKNQKIFKVCILIHTYGDSNAQLDERVRRICSTVQQQTCRFDSILYEQRNAMNSMLPLGKKWLGLERTLETVSTAIYVPFTTQELFQPGGLYEGINARSKNLILCNRKLLPAPAGMVLGMTGYGKSFSVMQMVTNIMLRWPDDDIVLIDPEQEYTHLVTAMGGVVIDISASSPSHINPMDITEDYGDDEDPIRLKSQFLQNFCQLILHSSELSPQERTFIDVAAGLTYQRYMANLKREEMPTLHDFYRNLALQGEEVKPLLTALKLYVSGSMDLFAHQTNVNVQNHCICFNTVKLGKSMQSIGMLTVLDQVWNRITRNRVLGRRTWVFTDEFQQLLGNKDCTNFYFQLSSRARKWGAILTSITQHVRSVLDNEDARRMLSDCGYIKLLNQSPDDANDLARLLHISNEEKRYIENAEVGSGLLIVSKTVVPFNNDFPKDTELFRLMDTSPNRKS
;
A
#
# COMPACT_ATOMS: atom_id res chain seq x y z
N MET A 1 -9.05 17.23 9.32
CA MET A 1 -8.40 16.29 10.25
C MET A 1 -9.32 16.03 11.43
N LEU A 2 -9.50 14.77 11.78
CA LEU A 2 -10.23 14.37 12.99
C LEU A 2 -9.32 14.61 14.19
N SER A 3 -9.90 15.06 15.31
CA SER A 3 -9.20 15.18 16.58
C SER A 3 -10.02 14.54 17.70
N THR A 4 -9.35 13.97 18.66
CA THR A 4 -9.96 13.42 19.87
C THR A 4 -9.23 13.94 21.09
N LYS A 5 -9.97 14.14 22.17
CA LYS A 5 -9.36 14.41 23.47
C LYS A 5 -8.75 13.10 23.98
N THR A 6 -7.48 13.15 24.33
CA THR A 6 -6.80 12.01 24.96
C THR A 6 -6.91 12.15 26.46
N ASN A 7 -7.30 11.09 27.12
CA ASN A 7 -7.43 11.11 28.57
C ASN A 7 -6.06 11.17 29.23
N LEU A 8 -5.97 11.87 30.34
CA LEU A 8 -4.80 11.85 31.21
C LEU A 8 -4.55 10.41 31.70
N GLU A 9 -3.27 9.99 31.79
CA GLU A 9 -2.91 8.65 32.21
C GLU A 9 -3.37 8.39 33.65
N ILE A 10 -4.40 7.56 33.79
CA ILE A 10 -5.02 7.25 35.07
C ILE A 10 -4.07 6.43 35.95
N THR A 11 -3.20 5.63 35.36
CA THR A 11 -2.26 4.77 36.10
C THR A 11 -1.14 5.57 36.78
N GLU A 12 -0.84 6.78 36.33
CA GLU A 12 0.16 7.66 36.99
C GLU A 12 -0.39 8.36 38.23
N TYR A 13 -1.71 8.28 38.50
CA TYR A 13 -2.27 8.85 39.71
C TYR A 13 -1.99 7.94 40.92
N HIS A 14 -1.27 8.44 41.93
CA HIS A 14 -0.98 7.78 43.19
C HIS A 14 -1.62 8.53 44.35
N GLU A 15 -2.32 7.78 45.20
CA GLU A 15 -2.92 8.30 46.42
C GLU A 15 -1.84 8.93 47.35
N LYS A 16 -2.10 10.15 47.85
CA LYS A 16 -1.26 10.85 48.83
C LYS A 16 -1.85 10.69 50.22
N PHE A 17 -1.18 9.92 51.06
CA PHE A 17 -1.71 9.54 52.37
C PHE A 17 -1.38 10.55 53.47
N PHE A 18 -0.13 10.91 53.67
CA PHE A 18 0.32 11.77 54.76
C PHE A 18 1.54 12.61 54.30
N LEU A 19 1.49 13.92 54.62
CA LEU A 19 2.55 14.86 54.17
C LEU A 19 2.77 14.92 52.66
N GLY A 20 1.79 14.52 51.85
CA GLY A 20 1.94 14.45 50.38
C GLY A 20 2.66 13.19 49.88
N LEU A 21 2.92 12.22 50.75
CA LEU A 21 3.60 10.96 50.46
C LEU A 21 2.56 9.86 50.18
N SER A 22 2.84 8.99 49.21
CA SER A 22 2.06 7.77 48.96
C SER A 22 2.32 6.75 50.10
N LEU A 23 1.39 5.78 50.27
CA LEU A 23 1.53 4.73 51.29
C LEU A 23 2.87 4.01 51.20
N ARG A 24 3.33 3.76 49.97
CA ARG A 24 4.63 3.13 49.68
C ARG A 24 5.81 4.00 50.14
N GLN A 25 5.78 5.30 49.82
CA GLN A 25 6.79 6.26 50.26
C GLN A 25 6.84 6.37 51.77
N LEU A 26 5.66 6.42 52.39
CA LEU A 26 5.55 6.47 53.86
C LEU A 26 6.10 5.21 54.52
N ALA A 27 5.77 4.02 54.00
CA ALA A 27 6.30 2.78 54.52
C ALA A 27 7.83 2.68 54.36
N CYS A 28 8.37 3.03 53.19
CA CYS A 28 9.82 3.02 52.96
C CYS A 28 10.53 4.04 53.87
N PHE A 29 9.97 5.22 54.02
CA PHE A 29 10.51 6.24 54.92
C PHE A 29 10.46 5.83 56.40
N GLY A 30 9.36 5.20 56.82
CA GLY A 30 9.22 4.67 58.19
C GLY A 30 10.24 3.58 58.51
N VAL A 31 10.47 2.65 57.61
CA VAL A 31 11.48 1.60 57.75
C VAL A 31 12.92 2.21 57.80
N ALA A 32 13.18 3.14 56.89
CA ALA A 32 14.45 3.86 56.84
C ALA A 32 14.74 4.60 58.13
N ALA A 33 13.74 5.31 58.69
CA ALA A 33 13.88 6.03 59.98
C ALA A 33 14.12 5.09 61.17
N VAL A 34 13.41 3.99 61.26
CA VAL A 34 13.58 2.99 62.35
C VAL A 34 14.96 2.37 62.27
N LEU A 35 15.45 1.98 61.06
CA LEU A 35 16.80 1.46 60.87
C LEU A 35 17.86 2.50 61.25
N ALA A 36 17.70 3.75 60.74
CA ALA A 36 18.65 4.83 61.04
C ALA A 36 18.78 5.06 62.57
N ILE A 37 17.66 5.10 63.30
CA ILE A 37 17.65 5.24 64.73
C ILE A 37 18.33 4.07 65.43
N ALA A 38 18.01 2.84 64.99
CA ALA A 38 18.64 1.64 65.57
C ALA A 38 20.14 1.58 65.31
N THR A 39 20.61 1.92 64.14
CA THR A 39 22.03 1.99 63.75
C THR A 39 22.77 3.07 64.50
N CYS A 40 22.15 4.27 64.65
CA CYS A 40 22.69 5.32 65.46
C CYS A 40 22.86 4.86 66.92
N PHE A 41 21.84 4.20 67.49
CA PHE A 41 21.88 3.70 68.87
C PHE A 41 22.98 2.65 69.05
N VAL A 42 23.11 1.69 68.17
CA VAL A 42 24.14 0.63 68.25
C VAL A 42 25.52 1.19 68.06
N CYS A 43 25.74 2.07 67.05
CA CYS A 43 27.06 2.62 66.74
C CYS A 43 27.56 3.59 67.80
N LEU A 44 26.71 4.41 68.39
CA LEU A 44 27.08 5.40 69.40
C LEU A 44 27.22 4.78 70.82
N GLN A 45 26.30 3.85 71.21
CA GLN A 45 26.29 3.29 72.57
C GLN A 45 27.16 2.03 72.67
N TRP A 46 27.20 1.16 71.71
CA TRP A 46 27.87 -0.12 71.77
C TRP A 46 29.26 -0.10 71.10
N LEU A 47 29.38 0.55 69.97
CA LEU A 47 30.62 0.59 69.20
C LEU A 47 31.47 1.86 69.47
N GLN A 48 30.90 2.87 70.16
CA GLN A 48 31.57 4.15 70.51
C GLN A 48 32.23 4.83 69.28
N LEU A 49 31.60 4.71 68.11
CA LEU A 49 32.16 5.33 66.87
C LEU A 49 31.93 6.84 66.84
N ASP A 50 32.79 7.53 66.14
CA ASP A 50 32.69 8.98 65.95
C ASP A 50 31.38 9.31 65.15
N ILE A 51 30.71 10.39 65.56
CA ILE A 51 29.41 10.79 65.04
C ILE A 51 29.46 11.07 63.53
N GLN A 52 30.58 11.49 62.97
CA GLN A 52 30.82 11.69 61.55
C GLN A 52 30.78 10.33 60.82
N LEU A 53 31.41 9.32 61.32
CA LEU A 53 31.47 7.99 60.71
C LEU A 53 30.09 7.31 60.76
N VAL A 54 29.35 7.47 61.87
CA VAL A 54 27.98 6.99 62.04
C VAL A 54 27.06 7.64 61.02
N SER A 55 27.20 8.92 60.72
CA SER A 55 26.38 9.64 59.72
C SER A 55 26.57 9.07 58.33
N TYR A 56 27.80 8.69 57.93
CA TYR A 56 28.04 8.03 56.64
C TYR A 56 27.42 6.63 56.56
N ILE A 57 27.50 5.86 57.62
CA ILE A 57 26.91 4.51 57.70
C ILE A 57 25.38 4.61 57.52
N VAL A 58 24.71 5.51 58.28
CA VAL A 58 23.30 5.76 58.21
C VAL A 58 22.87 6.25 56.80
N MET A 59 23.68 7.15 56.20
CA MET A 59 23.40 7.64 54.87
C MET A 59 23.42 6.50 53.83
N VAL A 60 24.37 5.60 53.85
CA VAL A 60 24.47 4.45 52.96
C VAL A 60 23.34 3.45 53.21
N GLU A 61 22.94 3.24 54.46
CA GLU A 61 21.85 2.33 54.85
C GLU A 61 20.45 2.81 54.43
N VAL A 62 20.22 4.12 54.53
CA VAL A 62 18.92 4.75 54.21
C VAL A 62 18.71 4.88 52.68
N LEU A 63 19.80 5.00 51.91
CA LEU A 63 19.76 5.24 50.47
C LEU A 63 18.91 4.21 49.67
N PRO A 64 18.99 2.87 49.90
CA PRO A 64 18.15 1.86 49.23
C PRO A 64 16.65 2.06 49.49
N PHE A 65 16.26 2.40 50.72
CA PHE A 65 14.86 2.59 51.10
C PHE A 65 14.27 3.88 50.50
N LEU A 66 15.07 4.96 50.44
CA LEU A 66 14.69 6.16 49.70
C LEU A 66 14.55 5.86 48.21
N GLY A 67 15.45 5.08 47.63
CA GLY A 67 15.35 4.60 46.26
C GLY A 67 14.02 3.84 46.02
N LEU A 68 13.71 2.86 46.90
CA LEU A 68 12.47 2.05 46.82
C LEU A 68 11.20 2.91 46.92
N GLY A 69 11.21 3.97 47.71
CA GLY A 69 10.05 4.86 47.91
C GLY A 69 9.86 5.93 46.85
N PHE A 70 10.95 6.55 46.38
CA PHE A 70 10.88 7.81 45.66
C PHE A 70 11.37 7.73 44.19
N ILE A 71 12.15 6.73 43.82
CA ILE A 71 12.68 6.62 42.47
C ILE A 71 11.77 5.77 41.60
N SER A 72 11.28 6.38 40.53
CA SER A 72 10.60 5.67 39.43
C SER A 72 11.13 6.24 38.11
N HIS A 73 11.27 5.40 37.09
CA HIS A 73 11.67 5.80 35.75
C HIS A 73 10.85 5.06 34.72
N ASN A 74 10.29 5.80 33.76
CA ASN A 74 9.44 5.26 32.71
C ASN A 74 8.25 4.41 33.23
N GLY A 75 7.67 4.79 34.39
CA GLY A 75 6.58 4.02 35.03
C GLY A 75 7.06 2.79 35.79
N TYR A 76 8.32 2.44 35.74
CA TYR A 76 8.88 1.33 36.53
C TYR A 76 9.30 1.78 37.94
N PRO A 77 8.87 1.09 38.98
CA PRO A 77 9.34 1.31 40.31
C PRO A 77 10.81 0.88 40.50
N PHE A 78 11.49 1.46 41.48
CA PHE A 78 12.93 1.27 41.70
C PHE A 78 13.37 -0.20 41.77
N GLU A 79 12.60 -1.07 42.46
CA GLU A 79 12.91 -2.49 42.56
C GLU A 79 12.88 -3.20 41.18
N LYS A 80 12.01 -2.77 40.28
CA LYS A 80 11.95 -3.29 38.93
C LYS A 80 13.13 -2.76 38.11
N LEU A 81 13.46 -1.49 38.27
CA LEU A 81 14.66 -0.88 37.64
C LEU A 81 15.95 -1.58 38.06
N VAL A 82 16.09 -1.86 39.36
CA VAL A 82 17.26 -2.60 39.88
C VAL A 82 17.35 -4.01 39.29
N LYS A 83 16.21 -4.72 39.18
CA LYS A 83 16.17 -6.05 38.54
C LYS A 83 16.53 -5.99 37.05
N ILE A 84 16.02 -4.99 36.32
CA ILE A 84 16.31 -4.75 34.90
C ILE A 84 17.80 -4.42 34.74
N TYR A 85 18.33 -3.48 35.55
CA TYR A 85 19.74 -3.13 35.51
C TYR A 85 20.65 -4.31 35.85
N TRP A 86 20.31 -5.10 36.88
CA TRP A 86 21.07 -6.29 37.26
C TRP A 86 21.05 -7.34 36.15
N ALA A 87 19.88 -7.60 35.56
CA ALA A 87 19.74 -8.53 34.44
C ALA A 87 20.54 -8.06 33.21
N TRP A 88 20.57 -6.76 32.94
CA TRP A 88 21.35 -6.18 31.87
C TRP A 88 22.85 -6.27 32.15
N TYR A 89 23.31 -5.93 33.36
CA TYR A 89 24.71 -5.95 33.73
C TYR A 89 25.30 -7.36 33.85
N CYS A 90 24.52 -8.33 34.33
CA CYS A 90 24.93 -9.72 34.48
C CYS A 90 24.66 -10.58 33.26
N GLY A 91 23.92 -10.05 32.29
CA GLY A 91 23.67 -10.71 31.00
C GLY A 91 24.89 -10.71 30.09
N PRO A 92 24.92 -11.54 29.06
CA PRO A 92 26.00 -11.53 28.08
C PRO A 92 25.98 -10.21 27.31
N ALA A 93 27.11 -9.54 27.21
CA ALA A 93 27.27 -8.33 26.44
C ALA A 93 27.20 -8.65 24.93
N GLU A 94 27.91 -9.68 24.53
CA GLU A 94 27.99 -10.12 23.14
C GLU A 94 27.52 -11.55 22.99
N VAL A 95 26.75 -11.82 21.94
CA VAL A 95 26.22 -13.16 21.63
C VAL A 95 26.84 -13.63 20.32
N ALA A 96 27.51 -14.78 20.43
CA ALA A 96 28.26 -15.36 19.32
C ALA A 96 27.37 -15.84 18.15
N VAL A 97 27.91 -15.74 16.98
CA VAL A 97 27.37 -16.08 15.68
C VAL A 97 27.07 -17.58 15.55
N CYS A 98 26.05 -17.92 14.82
CA CYS A 98 25.95 -19.22 14.19
C CYS A 98 26.49 -19.10 12.73
N PRO A 99 27.59 -19.78 12.40
CA PRO A 99 28.20 -19.68 11.06
C PRO A 99 27.27 -20.31 10.01
N ARG A 100 26.81 -19.49 9.05
CA ARG A 100 25.70 -19.92 8.22
C ARG A 100 25.74 -19.64 6.73
N GLN A 101 26.59 -18.75 6.30
CA GLN A 101 26.75 -18.48 4.87
C GLN A 101 27.17 -19.71 4.06
N GLU A 102 27.81 -20.70 4.69
CA GLU A 102 28.21 -21.93 3.99
C GLU A 102 27.12 -23.01 3.90
N LYS A 103 26.05 -22.96 4.69
CA LYS A 103 25.03 -24.03 4.73
C LYS A 103 23.99 -23.97 3.61
N ASN A 104 23.73 -22.83 3.01
CA ASN A 104 22.91 -22.75 1.79
C ASN A 104 23.52 -23.53 0.63
N TYR A 105 24.85 -23.69 0.60
CA TYR A 105 25.56 -24.47 -0.42
C TYR A 105 25.41 -25.99 -0.21
N VAL A 106 25.22 -26.43 1.02
CA VAL A 106 25.03 -27.86 1.36
C VAL A 106 23.62 -28.32 1.02
N PHE A 107 22.62 -27.45 1.12
CA PHE A 107 21.23 -27.73 0.81
C PHE A 107 21.03 -28.09 -0.67
N THR A 108 21.61 -27.34 -1.57
CA THR A 108 21.58 -27.59 -3.03
C THR A 108 22.31 -28.89 -3.42
N LYS A 109 23.35 -29.29 -2.68
CA LYS A 109 24.11 -30.51 -2.94
C LYS A 109 23.40 -31.78 -2.46
N LYS A 110 22.61 -31.71 -1.35
CA LYS A 110 21.83 -32.87 -0.86
C LYS A 110 20.61 -33.16 -1.74
N ILE A 111 19.94 -32.13 -2.26
CA ILE A 111 18.80 -32.31 -3.20
C ILE A 111 19.22 -33.14 -4.42
N ARG A 112 20.43 -32.94 -4.96
CA ARG A 112 20.94 -33.73 -6.08
C ARG A 112 21.25 -35.19 -5.74
N ARG A 113 21.48 -35.54 -4.47
CA ARG A 113 21.72 -36.94 -4.05
C ARG A 113 20.41 -37.70 -3.72
N PHE A 114 19.33 -37.02 -3.35
CA PHE A 114 18.05 -37.67 -3.03
C PHE A 114 17.19 -37.99 -4.27
N ALA A 115 17.37 -37.32 -5.38
CA ALA A 115 16.65 -37.60 -6.63
C ALA A 115 16.97 -38.97 -7.25
N HIS A 116 17.89 -39.71 -6.67
CA HIS A 116 18.30 -41.05 -7.15
C HIS A 116 17.90 -42.23 -6.22
N ARG A 117 17.05 -42.00 -5.21
CA ARG A 117 16.57 -43.11 -4.36
C ARG A 117 15.06 -42.95 -4.08
N THR A 118 14.25 -43.31 -5.06
CA THR A 118 12.83 -43.55 -4.87
C THR A 118 12.61 -45.06 -4.87
N GLU A 119 12.55 -45.65 -3.72
CA GLU A 119 11.83 -46.91 -3.51
C GLU A 119 10.96 -46.81 -2.25
N CYS A 120 9.71 -47.21 -2.43
CA CYS A 120 8.63 -47.13 -1.47
C CYS A 120 8.89 -48.00 -0.25
N VAL A 121 8.72 -47.47 0.99
CA VAL A 121 8.35 -48.29 2.13
C VAL A 121 7.34 -47.49 2.99
N GLY A 122 6.18 -48.09 3.21
CA GLY A 122 5.12 -47.54 4.03
C GLY A 122 5.46 -47.50 5.52
N VAL A 123 5.01 -46.42 6.17
CA VAL A 123 5.08 -46.31 7.63
C VAL A 123 3.69 -45.98 8.18
N PHE A 124 3.02 -47.02 8.62
CA PHE A 124 2.00 -46.92 9.67
C PHE A 124 2.56 -47.55 10.96
N ALA A 125 2.36 -46.85 12.06
CA ALA A 125 2.57 -47.23 13.45
C ALA A 125 3.78 -46.60 14.17
N ARG A 126 3.44 -45.46 14.88
CA ARG A 126 4.03 -45.13 16.21
C ARG A 126 3.50 -43.78 16.70
N THR A 127 2.23 -43.74 17.09
CA THR A 127 1.57 -42.56 17.68
C THR A 127 1.54 -42.55 19.22
N GLY A 128 2.07 -43.59 19.89
CA GLY A 128 1.94 -43.71 21.33
C GLY A 128 3.09 -43.19 22.20
N GLU A 129 4.30 -43.07 21.66
CA GLU A 129 5.49 -42.70 22.46
C GLU A 129 5.87 -41.23 22.39
N ILE A 130 5.41 -40.52 21.39
CA ILE A 130 5.77 -39.09 21.13
C ILE A 130 5.17 -38.17 22.20
N VAL A 131 4.04 -38.50 22.82
CA VAL A 131 3.35 -37.63 23.78
C VAL A 131 4.05 -37.58 25.15
N LYS A 132 4.76 -38.64 25.54
CA LYS A 132 5.46 -38.67 26.82
C LYS A 132 6.82 -38.00 26.80
N THR A 133 7.50 -38.01 25.68
CA THR A 133 8.77 -37.29 25.50
C THR A 133 8.54 -35.78 25.39
N ARG A 134 7.50 -35.30 24.69
CA ARG A 134 7.17 -33.87 24.61
C ARG A 134 6.89 -33.20 25.96
N LYS A 135 6.23 -33.87 26.90
CA LYS A 135 6.01 -33.31 28.24
C LYS A 135 7.27 -33.15 29.07
N LYS A 136 8.29 -33.96 28.81
CA LYS A 136 9.59 -33.85 29.49
C LYS A 136 10.47 -32.78 28.83
N GLU A 137 10.41 -32.65 27.51
CA GLU A 137 11.12 -31.61 26.77
C GLU A 137 10.51 -30.23 26.99
N SER A 138 9.19 -30.06 27.15
CA SER A 138 8.58 -28.76 27.45
C SER A 138 8.98 -28.26 28.85
N ARG A 139 9.12 -29.18 29.84
CA ARG A 139 9.63 -28.82 31.15
C ARG A 139 11.14 -28.51 31.18
N GLN A 140 11.94 -29.12 30.31
CA GLN A 140 13.35 -28.79 30.13
C GLN A 140 13.55 -27.51 29.36
N ARG A 141 12.69 -27.21 28.34
CA ARG A 141 12.71 -25.92 27.58
C ARG A 141 12.31 -24.72 28.41
N THR A 142 11.35 -24.85 29.35
CA THR A 142 11.02 -23.81 30.33
C THR A 142 12.13 -23.53 31.35
N ALA A 143 12.97 -24.52 31.62
CA ALA A 143 14.16 -24.31 32.47
C ALA A 143 15.34 -23.76 31.67
N ALA A 144 15.45 -24.05 30.37
CA ALA A 144 16.46 -23.48 29.45
C ALA A 144 16.23 -22.02 29.15
N ALA A 145 14.98 -21.52 29.23
CA ALA A 145 14.68 -20.08 29.04
C ALA A 145 15.28 -19.17 30.12
N ARG A 146 15.89 -19.73 31.13
CA ARG A 146 16.64 -19.00 32.19
C ARG A 146 18.16 -18.98 31.98
N LYS A 147 18.71 -19.64 30.98
CA LYS A 147 20.13 -19.55 30.62
C LYS A 147 20.37 -18.34 29.70
N ALA A 148 21.48 -17.68 29.89
CA ALA A 148 21.94 -16.62 28.99
C ALA A 148 22.02 -17.17 27.55
N PRO A 149 21.58 -16.40 26.52
CA PRO A 149 21.60 -16.85 25.14
C PRO A 149 23.04 -17.16 24.71
N GLN A 150 23.24 -18.33 24.12
CA GLN A 150 24.55 -18.78 23.62
C GLN A 150 24.70 -18.56 22.11
N LYS A 151 23.57 -18.48 21.39
CA LYS A 151 23.52 -18.24 19.96
C LYS A 151 22.70 -16.98 19.67
N ALA A 152 22.98 -16.30 18.56
CA ALA A 152 22.19 -15.17 18.12
C ALA A 152 20.70 -15.51 17.98
N SER A 153 20.38 -16.70 17.46
CA SER A 153 19.00 -17.22 17.36
C SER A 153 18.23 -17.30 18.69
N ASP A 154 18.94 -17.44 19.82
CA ASP A 154 18.32 -17.47 21.16
C ASP A 154 17.84 -16.08 21.61
N CYS A 155 18.25 -15.01 20.93
CA CYS A 155 17.80 -13.66 21.22
C CYS A 155 16.38 -13.40 20.72
N LEU A 156 15.90 -14.14 19.72
CA LEU A 156 14.53 -14.08 19.22
C LEU A 156 13.58 -14.91 20.10
N GLN A 157 12.56 -14.23 20.63
CA GLN A 157 11.69 -14.78 21.68
C GLN A 157 10.40 -15.40 21.09
N TYR A 158 10.53 -16.32 20.13
CA TYR A 158 9.43 -17.20 19.72
C TYR A 158 9.91 -18.65 19.74
N LEU A 159 9.02 -19.62 19.82
CA LEU A 159 9.40 -21.04 19.93
C LEU A 159 9.51 -21.70 18.55
N SER A 160 8.48 -21.59 17.74
CA SER A 160 8.43 -22.24 16.43
C SER A 160 7.58 -21.45 15.45
N MET A 161 7.84 -21.62 14.14
CA MET A 161 7.04 -21.11 13.05
C MET A 161 6.64 -22.29 12.17
N SER A 162 5.33 -22.43 11.90
CA SER A 162 4.80 -23.48 11.04
C SER A 162 4.74 -23.03 9.58
N GLN A 163 4.54 -23.97 8.66
CA GLN A 163 4.48 -23.71 7.23
C GLN A 163 3.27 -22.84 6.85
N ASP A 164 2.17 -22.94 7.57
CA ASP A 164 0.96 -22.15 7.37
C ASP A 164 1.00 -20.76 8.04
N GLY A 165 2.15 -20.37 8.60
CA GLY A 165 2.36 -19.04 9.17
C GLY A 165 1.94 -18.90 10.63
N ILE A 166 1.48 -19.94 11.29
CA ILE A 166 1.17 -19.92 12.73
C ILE A 166 2.47 -19.99 13.52
N CYS A 167 2.69 -19.04 14.42
CA CYS A 167 3.85 -18.97 15.28
C CYS A 167 3.48 -19.33 16.72
N GLU A 168 4.14 -20.34 17.31
CA GLU A 168 4.13 -20.55 18.75
C GLU A 168 5.16 -19.60 19.38
N VAL A 169 4.66 -18.56 20.07
CA VAL A 169 5.50 -17.52 20.67
C VAL A 169 6.01 -17.94 22.04
N GLU A 170 5.12 -18.46 22.86
CA GLU A 170 5.39 -19.11 24.14
C GLU A 170 4.58 -20.39 24.24
N PRO A 171 4.86 -21.28 25.22
CA PRO A 171 4.09 -22.52 25.39
C PRO A 171 2.60 -22.22 25.53
N GLY A 172 1.81 -22.64 24.50
CA GLY A 172 0.37 -22.42 24.46
C GLY A 172 -0.09 -21.03 23.97
N LEU A 173 0.81 -20.12 23.61
CA LEU A 173 0.49 -18.84 22.99
C LEU A 173 0.82 -18.89 21.48
N PHE A 174 -0.21 -18.77 20.64
CA PHE A 174 -0.07 -18.87 19.20
C PHE A 174 -0.49 -17.55 18.54
N SER A 175 0.21 -17.18 17.47
CA SER A 175 -0.07 -15.96 16.71
C SER A 175 -0.15 -16.20 15.21
N MET A 176 -0.93 -15.34 14.53
CA MET A 176 -1.07 -15.29 13.08
C MET A 176 -0.89 -13.85 12.62
N THR A 177 -0.29 -13.68 11.46
CA THR A 177 -0.05 -12.35 10.84
C THR A 177 -0.74 -12.27 9.49
N MET A 178 -1.41 -11.14 9.24
CA MET A 178 -2.03 -10.81 7.98
C MET A 178 -1.43 -9.51 7.44
N ALA A 179 -1.12 -9.47 6.15
CA ALA A 179 -0.83 -8.22 5.45
C ALA A 179 -2.14 -7.52 5.08
N PHE A 180 -2.18 -6.19 5.11
CA PHE A 180 -3.34 -5.43 4.67
C PHE A 180 -2.95 -4.25 3.77
N THR A 181 -3.86 -3.89 2.85
CA THR A 181 -3.65 -2.79 1.91
C THR A 181 -4.02 -1.45 2.52
N ASP A 182 -3.35 -0.38 2.08
CA ASP A 182 -3.65 0.96 2.54
C ASP A 182 -5.00 1.47 1.99
N VAL A 183 -5.58 2.40 2.72
CA VAL A 183 -6.79 3.13 2.34
C VAL A 183 -6.46 4.62 2.29
N ASN A 184 -7.05 5.33 1.35
CA ASN A 184 -6.78 6.76 1.14
C ASN A 184 -7.42 7.65 2.22
N PHE A 185 -7.04 7.40 3.48
CA PHE A 185 -7.65 8.04 4.64
C PHE A 185 -7.36 9.54 4.73
N GLN A 186 -6.11 9.96 4.43
CA GLN A 186 -5.64 11.33 4.68
C GLN A 186 -6.26 12.37 3.73
N ILE A 187 -6.57 11.98 2.50
CA ILE A 187 -7.10 12.87 1.47
C ILE A 187 -8.58 12.60 1.16
N ALA A 188 -9.19 11.57 1.77
CA ALA A 188 -10.60 11.24 1.61
C ALA A 188 -11.52 12.39 2.12
N MET A 189 -12.77 12.37 1.68
CA MET A 189 -13.81 13.29 2.20
C MET A 189 -13.94 13.16 3.72
N LEU A 190 -14.25 14.27 4.40
CA LEU A 190 -14.38 14.28 5.87
C LEU A 190 -15.41 13.24 6.36
N GLU A 191 -16.50 13.05 5.63
CA GLU A 191 -17.52 12.06 5.96
C GLU A 191 -16.98 10.63 5.83
N GLU A 192 -16.18 10.37 4.81
CA GLU A 192 -15.53 9.09 4.61
C GLU A 192 -14.44 8.83 5.66
N GLN A 193 -13.63 9.85 6.00
CA GLN A 193 -12.70 9.77 7.13
C GLN A 193 -13.42 9.40 8.43
N LYS A 194 -14.59 10.04 8.72
CA LYS A 194 -15.41 9.70 9.87
C LYS A 194 -15.94 8.27 9.83
N ASN A 195 -16.40 7.82 8.66
CA ASN A 195 -16.90 6.47 8.46
C ASN A 195 -15.79 5.42 8.68
N ILE A 196 -14.59 5.62 8.10
CA ILE A 196 -13.44 4.75 8.31
C ILE A 196 -13.03 4.74 9.79
N PHE A 197 -12.99 5.90 10.43
CA PHE A 197 -12.68 6.04 11.86
C PHE A 197 -13.69 5.29 12.75
N THR A 198 -14.98 5.40 12.45
CA THR A 198 -16.02 4.66 13.18
C THR A 198 -15.86 3.16 13.01
N LYS A 199 -15.65 2.68 11.79
CA LYS A 199 -15.43 1.26 11.52
C LYS A 199 -14.13 0.72 12.15
N TYR A 200 -13.09 1.56 12.22
CA TYR A 200 -11.86 1.21 12.92
C TYR A 200 -12.07 1.13 14.44
N SER A 201 -12.91 2.02 14.99
CA SER A 201 -13.33 1.94 16.40
C SER A 201 -14.13 0.65 16.69
N GLU A 202 -15.04 0.27 15.79
CA GLU A 202 -15.77 -1.01 15.87
C GLU A 202 -14.82 -2.21 15.77
N PHE A 203 -13.80 -2.14 14.91
CA PHE A 203 -12.76 -3.17 14.81
C PHE A 203 -11.98 -3.31 16.12
N LEU A 204 -11.57 -2.21 16.76
CA LEU A 204 -10.91 -2.27 18.07
C LEU A 204 -11.84 -2.87 19.14
N ASN A 205 -13.12 -2.51 19.14
CA ASN A 205 -14.10 -3.07 20.07
C ASN A 205 -14.40 -4.57 19.86
N TYR A 206 -14.01 -5.16 18.72
CA TYR A 206 -14.08 -6.59 18.51
C TYR A 206 -13.18 -7.37 19.45
N PHE A 207 -12.02 -6.83 19.83
CA PHE A 207 -11.04 -7.50 20.68
C PHE A 207 -11.52 -7.56 22.13
N ASP A 208 -11.26 -8.69 22.76
CA ASP A 208 -11.49 -8.99 24.16
C ASP A 208 -10.16 -9.34 24.88
N PRO A 209 -10.12 -9.49 26.22
CA PRO A 209 -8.90 -9.78 26.95
C PRO A 209 -8.19 -11.09 26.57
N SER A 210 -8.86 -11.98 25.84
CA SER A 210 -8.28 -13.26 25.38
C SER A 210 -7.45 -13.12 24.11
N LEU A 211 -7.61 -11.98 23.40
CA LEU A 211 -6.97 -11.68 22.12
C LEU A 211 -6.04 -10.48 22.26
N HIS A 212 -4.77 -10.69 21.95
CA HIS A 212 -3.81 -9.59 21.78
C HIS A 212 -3.79 -9.12 20.32
N LEU A 213 -3.80 -7.81 20.11
CA LEU A 213 -3.68 -7.17 18.82
C LEU A 213 -2.34 -6.43 18.71
N GLU A 214 -1.66 -6.64 17.60
CA GLU A 214 -0.46 -5.93 17.22
C GLU A 214 -0.59 -5.42 15.77
N ILE A 215 -0.32 -4.14 15.56
CA ILE A 215 -0.32 -3.51 14.22
C ILE A 215 1.10 -3.04 13.94
N ASN A 216 1.66 -3.47 12.80
CA ASN A 216 3.00 -3.11 12.38
C ASN A 216 2.95 -2.34 11.05
N LEU A 217 3.62 -1.20 11.01
CA LEU A 217 3.92 -0.46 9.80
C LEU A 217 5.43 -0.55 9.56
N VAL A 218 5.81 -1.27 8.54
CA VAL A 218 7.20 -1.56 8.21
C VAL A 218 7.61 -0.74 7.01
N THR A 219 8.60 0.14 7.19
CA THR A 219 9.25 0.86 6.09
C THR A 219 10.67 0.33 5.98
N ARG A 220 11.00 -0.26 4.84
CA ARG A 220 12.31 -0.86 4.58
C ARG A 220 12.83 -0.54 3.20
N SER A 221 14.14 -0.47 3.06
CA SER A 221 14.79 -0.33 1.77
C SER A 221 14.50 -1.55 0.87
N MET A 222 14.20 -1.27 -0.38
CA MET A 222 14.02 -2.30 -1.40
C MET A 222 15.40 -2.82 -1.85
N ASP A 223 15.50 -4.11 -2.11
CA ASP A 223 16.67 -4.68 -2.75
C ASP A 223 16.86 -4.11 -4.17
N GLU A 224 18.09 -3.76 -4.51
CA GLU A 224 18.40 -3.08 -5.79
C GLU A 224 18.12 -3.96 -7.00
N GLU A 225 18.41 -5.26 -6.93
CA GLU A 225 18.13 -6.20 -8.03
C GLU A 225 16.62 -6.38 -8.22
N GLN A 226 15.88 -6.54 -7.13
CA GLN A 226 14.41 -6.63 -7.17
C GLN A 226 13.81 -5.33 -7.70
N PHE A 227 14.29 -4.17 -7.23
CA PHE A 227 13.86 -2.87 -7.74
C PHE A 227 14.08 -2.75 -9.25
N ARG A 228 15.26 -3.13 -9.74
CA ARG A 228 15.56 -3.08 -11.17
C ARG A 228 14.66 -4.01 -11.98
N SER A 229 14.45 -5.24 -11.49
CA SER A 229 13.60 -6.22 -12.17
C SER A 229 12.14 -5.77 -12.24
N ASP A 230 11.64 -5.15 -11.20
CA ASP A 230 10.25 -4.71 -11.08
C ASP A 230 9.96 -3.42 -11.83
N THR A 231 10.98 -2.56 -11.98
CA THR A 231 10.80 -1.18 -12.46
C THR A 231 11.35 -0.95 -13.86
N PHE A 232 12.56 -1.47 -14.16
CA PHE A 232 13.26 -1.13 -15.39
C PHE A 232 12.66 -1.83 -16.61
N LEU A 233 12.72 -1.13 -17.73
CA LEU A 233 12.39 -1.67 -19.03
C LEU A 233 13.47 -2.66 -19.48
N PRO A 234 13.10 -3.83 -20.04
CA PRO A 234 14.06 -4.82 -20.49
C PRO A 234 14.82 -4.35 -21.73
N LEU A 235 16.13 -4.59 -21.79
CA LEU A 235 16.95 -4.39 -22.98
C LEU A 235 16.91 -5.66 -23.85
N ARG A 236 16.84 -5.50 -25.17
CA ARG A 236 16.57 -6.57 -26.13
C ARG A 236 17.62 -6.74 -27.22
N GLY A 237 18.57 -5.81 -27.33
CA GLY A 237 19.58 -5.77 -28.37
C GLY A 237 19.08 -5.18 -29.69
N ASP A 238 18.04 -4.34 -29.66
CA ASP A 238 17.51 -3.63 -30.82
C ASP A 238 17.75 -2.10 -30.75
N ASP A 239 17.46 -1.39 -31.85
CA ASP A 239 17.69 0.07 -31.96
C ASP A 239 16.88 0.89 -30.95
N ARG A 240 15.87 0.29 -30.30
CA ARG A 240 15.02 0.92 -29.29
C ARG A 240 15.60 0.86 -27.89
N ASP A 241 16.64 0.06 -27.66
CA ASP A 241 17.32 -0.05 -26.38
C ASP A 241 17.83 1.30 -25.86
N ARG A 242 18.29 2.20 -26.76
CA ARG A 242 18.67 3.57 -26.37
C ARG A 242 17.55 4.32 -25.62
N TYR A 243 16.31 4.14 -26.05
CA TYR A 243 15.15 4.74 -25.40
C TYR A 243 14.79 4.04 -24.08
N ALA A 244 14.97 2.72 -24.02
CA ALA A 244 14.78 1.95 -22.80
C ALA A 244 15.84 2.32 -21.74
N GLU A 245 17.10 2.46 -22.14
CA GLU A 245 18.19 2.91 -21.26
C GLU A 245 17.94 4.31 -20.73
N GLU A 246 17.56 5.26 -21.60
CA GLU A 246 17.23 6.64 -21.18
C GLU A 246 16.05 6.69 -20.21
N MET A 247 14.98 5.93 -20.47
CA MET A 247 13.84 5.81 -19.57
C MET A 247 14.25 5.20 -18.22
N ASN A 248 15.06 4.13 -18.24
CA ASN A 248 15.58 3.49 -17.04
C ASN A 248 16.44 4.46 -16.21
N GLN A 249 17.25 5.30 -16.89
CA GLN A 249 18.02 6.34 -16.21
C GLN A 249 17.11 7.39 -15.56
N VAL A 250 16.08 7.87 -16.28
CA VAL A 250 15.09 8.81 -15.72
C VAL A 250 14.41 8.22 -14.48
N VAL A 251 13.99 6.96 -14.56
CA VAL A 251 13.36 6.27 -13.43
C VAL A 251 14.33 6.12 -12.26
N ALA A 252 15.59 5.73 -12.52
CA ALA A 252 16.62 5.60 -11.49
C ALA A 252 16.91 6.95 -10.79
N GLU A 253 17.05 8.04 -11.56
CA GLU A 253 17.26 9.38 -10.98
C GLU A 253 16.07 9.85 -10.15
N LYS A 254 14.83 9.60 -10.60
CA LYS A 254 13.62 9.91 -9.82
C LYS A 254 13.54 9.04 -8.56
N ALA A 255 13.95 7.78 -8.65
CA ALA A 255 14.03 6.90 -7.48
C ALA A 255 15.05 7.41 -6.45
N LEU A 256 16.22 7.88 -6.88
CA LEU A 256 17.26 8.42 -5.99
C LEU A 256 16.88 9.76 -5.35
N ARG A 257 16.17 10.64 -6.08
CA ARG A 257 15.72 11.94 -5.57
C ARG A 257 14.54 11.86 -4.61
N GLY A 258 13.77 10.79 -4.70
CA GLY A 258 12.61 10.53 -3.83
C GLY A 258 12.94 9.60 -2.68
N GLN A 259 11.91 9.15 -1.99
CA GLN A 259 11.98 8.06 -0.99
C GLN A 259 11.77 6.68 -1.66
N ASN A 260 12.08 6.58 -2.94
CA ASN A 260 11.66 5.53 -3.85
C ASN A 260 12.38 4.18 -3.66
N GLY A 261 13.36 4.12 -2.78
CA GLY A 261 13.95 2.85 -2.34
C GLY A 261 13.26 2.25 -1.12
N LEU A 262 12.14 2.84 -0.64
CA LEU A 262 11.45 2.38 0.56
C LEU A 262 10.10 1.73 0.23
N ILE A 263 9.97 0.47 0.61
CA ILE A 263 8.69 -0.25 0.61
C ILE A 263 7.99 0.02 1.94
N ARG A 264 6.69 0.30 1.88
CA ARG A 264 5.83 0.47 3.06
C ARG A 264 4.82 -0.66 3.10
N GLU A 265 4.99 -1.54 4.06
CA GLU A 265 4.15 -2.72 4.27
C GLU A 265 3.42 -2.61 5.60
N LYS A 266 2.21 -3.13 5.66
CA LYS A 266 1.33 -3.04 6.82
C LYS A 266 0.83 -4.40 7.20
N TYR A 267 0.94 -4.71 8.49
CA TYR A 267 0.60 -6.00 9.03
C TYR A 267 -0.26 -5.87 10.27
N VAL A 268 -1.19 -6.79 10.42
CA VAL A 268 -1.94 -7.04 11.64
C VAL A 268 -1.60 -8.43 12.14
N THR A 269 -1.11 -8.50 13.37
CA THR A 269 -0.78 -9.75 14.06
C THR A 269 -1.67 -9.87 15.28
N PHE A 270 -2.23 -11.03 15.50
CA PHE A 270 -3.05 -11.33 16.67
C PHE A 270 -2.67 -12.66 17.25
N SER A 271 -2.82 -12.79 18.57
CA SER A 271 -2.45 -14.00 19.29
C SER A 271 -3.49 -14.37 20.31
N LEU A 272 -3.55 -15.68 20.58
CA LEU A 272 -4.45 -16.25 21.57
C LEU A 272 -3.80 -17.47 22.27
N HIS A 273 -4.33 -17.83 23.44
CA HIS A 273 -3.93 -19.04 24.14
C HIS A 273 -4.77 -20.23 23.70
N ALA A 274 -4.08 -21.36 23.41
CA ALA A 274 -4.70 -22.64 23.08
C ALA A 274 -3.91 -23.80 23.69
N GLU A 275 -4.59 -24.91 23.91
CA GLU A 275 -3.95 -26.11 24.52
C GLU A 275 -3.02 -26.82 23.53
N ASN A 276 -3.31 -26.77 22.25
CA ASN A 276 -2.55 -27.42 21.19
C ASN A 276 -2.65 -26.67 19.87
N TYR A 277 -1.76 -27.03 18.94
CA TYR A 277 -1.67 -26.40 17.62
C TYR A 277 -2.97 -26.49 16.80
N GLN A 278 -3.67 -27.63 16.80
CA GLN A 278 -4.88 -27.80 15.99
C GLN A 278 -6.00 -26.87 16.45
N GLN A 279 -6.21 -26.78 17.76
CA GLN A 279 -7.17 -25.86 18.36
C GLN A 279 -6.79 -24.38 18.08
N ALA A 280 -5.49 -24.06 18.19
CA ALA A 280 -4.98 -22.73 17.86
C ALA A 280 -5.28 -22.38 16.41
N LYS A 281 -5.05 -23.32 15.49
CA LYS A 281 -5.27 -23.11 14.06
C LYS A 281 -6.73 -22.78 13.76
N GLU A 282 -7.66 -23.58 14.22
CA GLU A 282 -9.09 -23.38 14.01
C GLU A 282 -9.57 -22.03 14.58
N GLN A 283 -9.11 -21.67 15.77
CA GLN A 283 -9.49 -20.40 16.38
C GLN A 283 -8.87 -19.21 15.64
N LEU A 284 -7.58 -19.27 15.27
CA LEU A 284 -6.90 -18.20 14.55
C LEU A 284 -7.47 -17.99 13.14
N GLU A 285 -7.79 -19.07 12.41
CA GLU A 285 -8.44 -18.98 11.09
C GLU A 285 -9.83 -18.31 11.17
N ASN A 286 -10.63 -18.66 12.18
CA ASN A 286 -11.92 -18.00 12.40
C ASN A 286 -11.76 -16.51 12.71
N ARG A 287 -10.82 -16.15 13.60
CA ARG A 287 -10.52 -14.75 13.92
C ARG A 287 -9.96 -13.99 12.72
N ALA A 288 -9.14 -14.63 11.89
CA ALA A 288 -8.63 -14.04 10.67
C ALA A 288 -9.76 -13.67 9.69
N ALA A 289 -10.79 -14.53 9.56
CA ALA A 289 -11.95 -14.24 8.72
C ALA A 289 -12.74 -13.03 9.24
N ASP A 290 -12.97 -12.93 10.57
CA ASP A 290 -13.65 -11.80 11.18
C ASP A 290 -12.85 -10.49 10.97
N ILE A 291 -11.53 -10.53 11.20
CA ILE A 291 -10.63 -9.39 10.98
C ILE A 291 -10.66 -8.95 9.51
N ALA A 292 -10.63 -9.92 8.58
CA ALA A 292 -10.70 -9.64 7.15
C ALA A 292 -12.01 -8.92 6.76
N ASP A 293 -13.14 -9.31 7.35
CA ASP A 293 -14.42 -8.64 7.11
C ASP A 293 -14.42 -7.19 7.65
N HIS A 294 -13.86 -6.95 8.83
CA HIS A 294 -13.68 -5.60 9.35
C HIS A 294 -12.83 -4.71 8.43
N PHE A 295 -11.68 -5.20 7.97
CA PHE A 295 -10.83 -4.47 7.04
C PHE A 295 -11.52 -4.22 5.70
N LYS A 296 -12.26 -5.20 5.18
CA LYS A 296 -13.04 -5.06 3.95
C LYS A 296 -14.10 -3.96 4.05
N ARG A 297 -14.76 -3.84 5.21
CA ARG A 297 -15.73 -2.75 5.48
C ARG A 297 -15.05 -1.37 5.48
N MET A 298 -13.79 -1.28 5.88
CA MET A 298 -12.98 -0.06 5.81
C MET A 298 -12.41 0.23 4.41
N GLY A 299 -12.59 -0.70 3.45
CA GLY A 299 -12.07 -0.57 2.09
C GLY A 299 -10.67 -1.15 1.87
N SER A 300 -10.11 -1.85 2.87
CA SER A 300 -8.82 -2.53 2.81
C SER A 300 -9.02 -4.02 2.54
N SER A 301 -8.09 -4.64 1.81
CA SER A 301 -8.01 -6.08 1.65
C SER A 301 -6.93 -6.67 2.54
N THR A 302 -7.15 -7.89 3.01
CA THR A 302 -6.19 -8.59 3.86
C THR A 302 -5.78 -9.93 3.26
N ARG A 303 -4.57 -10.39 3.59
CA ARG A 303 -4.02 -11.67 3.17
C ARG A 303 -3.22 -12.29 4.32
N ILE A 304 -3.53 -13.52 4.69
CA ILE A 304 -2.77 -14.28 5.68
C ILE A 304 -1.38 -14.57 5.10
N LEU A 305 -0.35 -14.38 5.92
CA LEU A 305 1.03 -14.71 5.55
C LEU A 305 1.30 -16.18 5.79
N SER A 306 1.89 -16.85 4.81
CA SER A 306 2.49 -18.18 4.97
C SER A 306 3.73 -18.14 5.88
N GLY A 307 4.20 -19.31 6.33
CA GLY A 307 5.40 -19.39 7.15
C GLY A 307 6.63 -18.79 6.49
N ILE A 308 6.82 -19.01 5.20
CA ILE A 308 7.92 -18.42 4.43
C ILE A 308 7.81 -16.89 4.37
N GLU A 309 6.64 -16.37 4.05
CA GLU A 309 6.43 -14.93 3.97
C GLU A 309 6.65 -14.26 5.34
N ARG A 310 6.18 -14.89 6.40
CA ARG A 310 6.36 -14.38 7.76
C ARG A 310 7.83 -14.41 8.20
N LEU A 311 8.56 -15.48 7.86
CA LEU A 311 10.00 -15.57 8.13
C LEU A 311 10.78 -14.56 7.29
N SER A 312 10.41 -14.35 6.02
CA SER A 312 11.01 -13.34 5.15
C SER A 312 10.80 -11.92 5.69
N LEU A 313 9.60 -11.62 6.22
CA LEU A 313 9.32 -10.35 6.90
C LEU A 313 10.26 -10.15 8.11
N LEU A 314 10.36 -11.15 8.99
CA LEU A 314 11.25 -11.08 10.15
C LEU A 314 12.72 -10.94 9.74
N GLN A 315 13.15 -11.67 8.71
CA GLN A 315 14.51 -11.56 8.16
C GLN A 315 14.77 -10.14 7.63
N GLY A 316 13.86 -9.57 6.84
CA GLY A 316 14.01 -8.23 6.29
C GLY A 316 14.13 -7.13 7.35
N ILE A 317 13.53 -7.32 8.53
CA ILE A 317 13.69 -6.41 9.67
C ILE A 317 15.02 -6.64 10.39
N MET A 318 15.43 -7.91 10.58
CA MET A 318 16.59 -8.26 11.40
C MET A 318 17.90 -8.35 10.59
N ARG A 319 17.84 -8.44 9.28
CA ARG A 319 18.99 -8.50 8.38
C ARG A 319 18.82 -7.53 7.21
N PRO A 320 18.73 -6.23 7.50
CA PRO A 320 18.50 -5.23 6.46
C PRO A 320 19.69 -5.21 5.47
N ASN A 321 19.39 -5.02 4.18
CA ASN A 321 20.35 -4.98 3.06
C ASN A 321 21.04 -6.32 2.75
N GLU A 322 20.56 -7.45 3.30
CA GLU A 322 20.98 -8.76 2.80
C GLU A 322 20.02 -9.26 1.72
N GLU A 323 20.54 -10.00 0.72
CA GLU A 323 19.72 -10.55 -0.36
C GLU A 323 18.48 -11.30 0.17
N MET A 324 17.32 -10.91 -0.34
CA MET A 324 16.00 -11.38 0.12
C MET A 324 15.61 -12.77 -0.39
N SER A 325 16.53 -13.57 -0.93
CA SER A 325 16.26 -14.94 -1.36
C SER A 325 16.12 -15.89 -0.17
N PHE A 326 15.01 -15.73 0.56
CA PHE A 326 14.70 -16.61 1.68
C PHE A 326 13.99 -17.89 1.21
N SER A 327 14.59 -19.03 1.47
CA SER A 327 13.94 -20.33 1.32
C SER A 327 14.18 -21.20 2.56
N TYR A 328 13.12 -21.79 3.08
CA TYR A 328 13.18 -22.73 4.20
C TYR A 328 12.28 -23.93 3.89
N ASP A 329 12.86 -25.11 3.96
CA ASP A 329 12.12 -26.35 3.75
C ASP A 329 11.94 -27.10 5.09
N TRP A 330 10.70 -27.13 5.56
CA TRP A 330 10.33 -27.79 6.83
C TRP A 330 10.54 -29.30 6.80
N LEU A 331 10.54 -29.94 5.61
CA LEU A 331 10.72 -31.37 5.44
C LEU A 331 12.19 -31.78 5.47
N LEU A 332 13.06 -30.87 5.02
CA LEU A 332 14.50 -31.10 4.89
C LEU A 332 15.33 -30.45 6.00
N ALA A 333 14.67 -29.75 6.92
CA ALA A 333 15.33 -29.11 8.06
C ALA A 333 15.99 -30.17 8.96
N GLU A 334 17.27 -29.96 9.26
CA GLU A 334 17.98 -30.81 10.23
C GLU A 334 17.48 -30.47 11.65
N ASP A 335 17.50 -31.45 12.56
CA ASP A 335 17.00 -31.28 13.94
C ASP A 335 17.67 -30.13 14.72
N ASP A 336 18.89 -29.76 14.32
CA ASP A 336 19.67 -28.66 14.92
C ASP A 336 19.40 -27.27 14.33
N LEU A 337 18.66 -27.18 13.20
CA LEU A 337 18.35 -25.93 12.49
C LEU A 337 16.92 -25.50 12.78
N THR A 338 16.77 -24.37 13.42
CA THR A 338 15.47 -23.76 13.69
C THR A 338 15.18 -22.61 12.70
N THR A 339 13.91 -22.25 12.53
CA THR A 339 13.51 -21.09 11.74
C THR A 339 14.17 -19.80 12.20
N LYS A 340 14.47 -19.67 13.49
CA LYS A 340 15.19 -18.52 14.07
C LYS A 340 16.58 -18.32 13.50
N ASP A 341 17.20 -19.41 13.15
CA ASP A 341 18.55 -19.40 12.63
C ASP A 341 18.65 -18.70 11.26
N PHE A 342 17.59 -18.66 10.48
CA PHE A 342 17.53 -17.97 9.19
C PHE A 342 17.17 -16.49 9.32
N VAL A 343 16.44 -16.14 10.38
CA VAL A 343 16.01 -14.76 10.68
C VAL A 343 17.10 -13.97 11.41
N SER A 344 17.83 -14.63 12.31
CA SER A 344 18.82 -13.96 13.18
C SER A 344 19.94 -13.34 12.38
N PRO A 345 20.39 -12.11 12.75
CA PRO A 345 21.62 -11.53 12.23
C PRO A 345 22.84 -12.35 12.68
N SER A 346 24.00 -12.00 12.14
CA SER A 346 25.26 -12.67 12.46
C SER A 346 25.61 -12.63 13.94
N SER A 347 25.35 -11.53 14.63
CA SER A 347 25.66 -11.32 16.06
C SER A 347 24.74 -10.29 16.70
N TYR A 348 24.68 -10.30 18.03
CA TYR A 348 24.13 -9.22 18.83
C TYR A 348 25.18 -8.72 19.81
N ASN A 349 25.28 -7.38 19.97
CA ASN A 349 25.99 -6.74 21.06
C ASN A 349 24.99 -5.85 21.83
N TRP A 350 24.67 -6.23 23.06
CA TRP A 350 23.70 -5.51 23.90
C TRP A 350 24.33 -4.39 24.70
N HIS A 351 25.69 -4.30 24.72
CA HIS A 351 26.48 -3.32 25.43
C HIS A 351 27.46 -2.59 24.49
N PRO A 352 27.00 -1.92 23.42
CA PRO A 352 27.88 -1.23 22.50
C PRO A 352 28.58 -0.08 23.19
N GLU A 353 29.91 0.01 23.01
CA GLU A 353 30.73 1.04 23.60
C GLU A 353 30.58 2.38 22.88
N HIS A 354 30.81 3.45 23.60
CA HIS A 354 30.86 4.82 23.07
C HIS A 354 32.15 5.02 22.26
N ASP A 355 32.05 5.63 21.08
CA ASP A 355 33.20 5.83 20.18
C ASP A 355 34.36 6.64 20.82
N GLU A 356 34.05 7.56 21.76
CA GLU A 356 35.00 8.46 22.37
C GLU A 356 35.34 8.16 23.84
N SER A 357 34.52 7.37 24.54
CA SER A 357 34.60 7.27 25.99
C SER A 357 34.39 5.85 26.51
N ARG A 358 34.92 4.87 26.33
CA ARG A 358 34.72 3.49 26.89
C ARG A 358 33.43 3.27 27.73
N ALA A 359 32.50 4.26 27.71
CA ALA A 359 31.20 4.17 28.33
C ALA A 359 30.28 3.32 27.44
N VAL A 360 29.36 2.55 28.06
CA VAL A 360 28.45 1.66 27.35
C VAL A 360 27.12 2.36 27.13
N TYR A 361 26.60 2.29 25.91
CA TYR A 361 25.24 2.75 25.61
C TYR A 361 24.20 1.86 26.30
N ARG A 362 23.16 2.46 26.84
CA ARG A 362 22.08 1.80 27.61
C ARG A 362 20.76 1.74 26.86
N ASP A 363 20.68 2.43 25.71
CA ASP A 363 19.47 2.74 24.97
C ASP A 363 19.51 2.24 23.53
N ARG A 364 20.53 1.48 23.16
CA ARG A 364 20.72 0.92 21.81
C ARG A 364 21.42 -0.44 21.88
N TYR A 365 21.45 -1.14 20.78
CA TYR A 365 22.12 -2.43 20.62
C TYR A 365 22.71 -2.54 19.21
N GLN A 366 23.70 -3.39 19.05
CA GLN A 366 24.24 -3.72 17.73
C GLN A 366 23.73 -5.10 17.30
N PHE A 367 23.38 -5.21 16.02
CA PHE A 367 22.96 -6.47 15.40
C PHE A 367 23.61 -6.57 14.01
N GLY A 368 24.44 -7.61 13.82
CA GLY A 368 25.33 -7.68 12.66
C GLY A 368 26.25 -6.45 12.60
N ASP A 369 26.22 -5.74 11.50
CA ASP A 369 26.96 -4.51 11.22
C ASP A 369 26.15 -3.23 11.55
N LYS A 370 24.91 -3.33 11.99
CA LYS A 370 23.99 -2.21 12.24
C LYS A 370 23.84 -1.92 13.73
N ILE A 371 23.56 -0.67 14.05
CA ILE A 371 23.23 -0.21 15.40
C ILE A 371 21.76 0.17 15.43
N GLY A 372 20.95 -0.53 16.23
CA GLY A 372 19.51 -0.36 16.35
C GLY A 372 19.07 0.29 17.65
N LYS A 373 17.93 0.97 17.62
CA LYS A 373 17.29 1.56 18.77
C LYS A 373 15.77 1.48 18.65
N THR A 374 15.15 1.00 19.71
CA THR A 374 13.71 1.02 19.87
C THR A 374 13.33 2.05 20.93
N MET A 375 12.33 2.86 20.63
CA MET A 375 11.78 3.90 21.50
C MET A 375 10.29 3.68 21.69
N TYR A 376 9.67 4.27 22.72
CA TYR A 376 8.24 4.16 22.97
C TYR A 376 7.58 5.54 23.10
N LEU A 377 6.34 5.63 22.68
CA LEU A 377 5.53 6.86 22.73
C LEU A 377 5.05 7.08 24.16
N ARG A 378 5.72 8.00 24.88
CA ARG A 378 5.37 8.34 26.26
C ARG A 378 4.49 9.58 26.36
N GLY A 379 4.89 10.66 25.73
CA GLY A 379 4.14 11.90 25.75
C GLY A 379 3.08 11.92 24.66
N ILE A 380 1.82 12.08 25.03
CA ILE A 380 0.69 12.22 24.11
C ILE A 380 0.04 13.58 24.37
N ALA A 381 -0.35 14.28 23.29
CA ALA A 381 -1.03 15.58 23.42
C ALA A 381 -2.41 15.41 24.07
N PRO A 382 -2.89 16.40 24.84
CA PRO A 382 -4.24 16.38 25.42
C PRO A 382 -5.35 16.32 24.36
N GLU A 383 -5.08 16.83 23.16
CA GLU A 383 -5.93 16.70 21.99
C GLU A 383 -5.07 16.16 20.83
N MET A 384 -5.34 14.93 20.46
CA MET A 384 -4.64 14.26 19.37
C MET A 384 -5.39 14.46 18.06
N LYS A 385 -4.61 14.73 16.99
CA LYS A 385 -5.09 14.73 15.61
C LYS A 385 -4.68 13.42 14.93
N ASN A 386 -5.53 12.94 14.05
CA ASN A 386 -5.17 11.81 13.18
C ASN A 386 -3.98 12.20 12.30
N GLY A 387 -3.12 11.23 11.98
CA GLY A 387 -2.01 11.43 11.05
C GLY A 387 -0.63 11.22 11.66
N LEU A 388 -0.50 10.86 12.94
CA LEU A 388 0.80 10.56 13.54
C LEU A 388 1.51 9.43 12.78
N PHE A 389 0.82 8.33 12.49
CA PHE A 389 1.39 7.20 11.76
C PHE A 389 1.71 7.57 10.31
N SER A 390 0.89 8.41 9.67
CA SER A 390 1.19 8.91 8.32
C SER A 390 2.48 9.73 8.30
N MET A 391 2.64 10.69 9.24
CA MET A 391 3.85 11.50 9.32
C MET A 391 5.11 10.68 9.60
N LEU A 392 4.99 9.66 10.46
CA LEU A 392 6.10 8.76 10.76
C LEU A 392 6.43 7.85 9.57
N SER A 393 5.43 7.36 8.85
CA SER A 393 5.63 6.52 7.64
C SER A 393 6.26 7.29 6.48
N GLU A 394 6.22 8.62 6.48
CA GLU A 394 6.87 9.48 5.49
C GLU A 394 8.36 9.73 5.77
N LEU A 395 8.92 9.20 6.86
CA LEU A 395 10.35 9.33 7.17
C LEU A 395 11.21 8.63 6.08
N PRO A 396 12.32 9.27 5.63
CA PRO A 396 13.11 8.82 4.49
C PRO A 396 14.19 7.79 4.86
N PHE A 397 13.90 6.86 5.74
CA PHE A 397 14.81 5.79 6.19
C PHE A 397 14.02 4.61 6.77
N ASP A 398 14.72 3.49 6.90
CA ASP A 398 14.12 2.26 7.44
C ASP A 398 13.68 2.43 8.89
N HIS A 399 12.45 2.05 9.15
CA HIS A 399 11.87 2.05 10.49
C HIS A 399 10.67 1.11 10.58
N VAL A 400 10.38 0.66 11.79
CA VAL A 400 9.20 -0.14 12.11
C VAL A 400 8.41 0.57 13.19
N ILE A 401 7.13 0.82 12.95
CA ILE A 401 6.18 1.33 13.94
C ILE A 401 5.32 0.15 14.37
N THR A 402 5.25 -0.10 15.66
CA THR A 402 4.46 -1.20 16.22
C THR A 402 3.51 -0.66 17.27
N MET A 403 2.24 -0.99 17.15
CA MET A 403 1.20 -0.67 18.12
C MET A 403 0.62 -1.96 18.70
N HIS A 404 0.85 -2.18 20.01
CA HIS A 404 0.19 -3.24 20.76
C HIS A 404 -1.09 -2.70 21.41
N VAL A 405 -2.15 -3.49 21.36
CA VAL A 405 -3.44 -3.16 21.94
C VAL A 405 -3.99 -4.37 22.70
N ASP A 406 -4.09 -4.23 24.00
CA ASP A 406 -4.67 -5.23 24.90
C ASP A 406 -5.97 -4.70 25.45
N ALA A 407 -7.10 -5.37 25.20
CA ALA A 407 -8.38 -5.00 25.78
C ALA A 407 -8.42 -5.36 27.27
N MET A 408 -8.92 -4.46 28.11
CA MET A 408 -9.20 -4.76 29.51
C MET A 408 -10.60 -5.38 29.65
N ASP A 409 -10.75 -6.26 30.63
CA ASP A 409 -12.09 -6.71 31.05
C ASP A 409 -12.93 -5.49 31.46
N GLN A 410 -14.18 -5.39 31.00
CA GLN A 410 -15.00 -4.20 31.22
C GLN A 410 -15.34 -4.01 32.70
N ALA A 411 -15.59 -5.10 33.44
CA ALA A 411 -15.87 -5.02 34.87
C ALA A 411 -14.63 -4.60 35.66
N GLU A 412 -13.45 -5.12 35.30
CA GLU A 412 -12.17 -4.73 35.89
C GLU A 412 -11.84 -3.26 35.59
N ALA A 413 -12.07 -2.79 34.34
CA ALA A 413 -11.84 -1.41 33.95
C ALA A 413 -12.73 -0.43 34.73
N VAL A 414 -14.04 -0.73 34.84
CA VAL A 414 -14.99 0.06 35.63
C VAL A 414 -14.56 0.13 37.10
N GLN A 415 -14.22 -1.02 37.69
CA GLN A 415 -13.78 -1.09 39.10
C GLN A 415 -12.51 -0.26 39.35
N GLU A 416 -11.54 -0.33 38.41
CA GLU A 416 -10.30 0.46 38.53
C GLU A 416 -10.56 1.97 38.45
N ILE A 417 -11.43 2.39 37.54
CA ILE A 417 -11.82 3.80 37.37
C ILE A 417 -12.57 4.30 38.60
N GLU A 418 -13.57 3.53 39.07
CA GLU A 418 -14.33 3.86 40.28
C GLU A 418 -13.44 4.05 41.51
N LYS A 419 -12.49 3.12 41.69
CA LYS A 419 -11.53 3.20 42.79
C LYS A 419 -10.66 4.46 42.70
N LYS A 420 -10.21 4.84 41.53
CA LYS A 420 -9.39 6.05 41.34
C LYS A 420 -10.23 7.33 41.52
N LEU A 421 -11.46 7.32 41.01
CA LEU A 421 -12.40 8.43 41.22
C LEU A 421 -12.69 8.66 42.69
N ALA A 422 -12.93 7.59 43.45
CA ALA A 422 -13.11 7.64 44.88
C ALA A 422 -11.90 8.24 45.61
N TYR A 423 -10.68 7.92 45.19
CA TYR A 423 -9.46 8.52 45.73
C TYR A 423 -9.36 10.02 45.40
N MET A 424 -9.67 10.42 44.20
CA MET A 424 -9.66 11.83 43.78
C MET A 424 -10.68 12.64 44.57
N HIS A 425 -11.90 12.14 44.76
CA HIS A 425 -12.92 12.78 45.61
C HIS A 425 -12.48 12.91 47.05
N LYS A 426 -11.78 11.89 47.59
CA LYS A 426 -11.20 11.97 48.93
C LYS A 426 -10.13 13.07 49.00
N GLU A 427 -9.20 13.16 48.00
CA GLU A 427 -8.20 14.23 47.94
C GLU A 427 -8.84 15.62 47.82
N GLU A 428 -9.91 15.76 47.09
CA GLU A 428 -10.70 16.98 46.97
C GLU A 428 -11.31 17.35 48.31
N TYR A 429 -11.96 16.41 49.00
CA TYR A 429 -12.55 16.61 50.30
C TYR A 429 -11.50 17.04 51.36
N ASP A 430 -10.36 16.37 51.39
CA ASP A 430 -9.24 16.69 52.28
C ASP A 430 -8.65 18.08 52.00
N ALA A 431 -8.57 18.50 50.74
CA ALA A 431 -8.10 19.80 50.33
C ALA A 431 -9.10 20.90 50.78
N ILE A 432 -10.39 20.66 50.64
CA ILE A 432 -11.44 21.58 51.08
C ILE A 432 -11.46 21.68 52.60
N ALA A 433 -11.33 20.56 53.34
CA ALA A 433 -11.27 20.55 54.81
C ALA A 433 -10.09 21.38 55.33
N LYS A 434 -8.88 21.17 54.76
CA LYS A 434 -7.69 21.97 55.13
C LYS A 434 -7.81 23.47 54.80
N ALA A 435 -8.50 23.79 53.69
CA ALA A 435 -8.76 25.18 53.36
C ALA A 435 -9.71 25.88 54.35
N ARG A 436 -10.75 25.15 54.82
CA ARG A 436 -11.68 25.65 55.85
C ARG A 436 -10.94 25.93 57.16
N GLU A 437 -10.01 25.05 57.59
CA GLU A 437 -9.16 25.29 58.78
C GLU A 437 -8.31 26.56 58.63
N ARG A 438 -7.92 26.93 57.41
CA ARG A 438 -7.09 28.10 57.09
C ARG A 438 -7.91 29.35 56.69
N ASN A 439 -9.25 29.32 56.82
CA ASN A 439 -10.16 30.36 56.37
C ASN A 439 -9.99 30.77 54.91
N MET A 440 -9.64 29.84 54.04
CA MET A 440 -9.49 30.02 52.59
C MET A 440 -10.77 29.63 51.88
N PRO A 441 -11.15 30.31 50.78
CA PRO A 441 -12.32 29.91 49.98
C PRO A 441 -12.13 28.51 49.37
N ALA A 442 -13.17 27.66 49.41
CA ALA A 442 -13.14 26.31 48.87
C ALA A 442 -12.85 26.26 47.34
N SER A 443 -13.18 27.33 46.63
CA SER A 443 -12.92 27.44 45.19
C SER A 443 -11.42 27.45 44.82
N ILE A 444 -10.57 27.90 45.76
CA ILE A 444 -9.11 27.99 45.57
C ILE A 444 -8.39 26.78 46.19
N ALA A 445 -9.08 26.01 47.03
CA ALA A 445 -8.51 24.88 47.77
C ALA A 445 -8.09 23.71 46.89
N VAL A 446 -8.83 23.46 45.83
CA VAL A 446 -8.60 22.31 44.94
C VAL A 446 -7.78 22.76 43.72
N SER A 447 -6.68 22.10 43.49
CA SER A 447 -5.83 22.42 42.34
C SER A 447 -6.56 22.22 41.02
N TYR A 448 -6.24 23.05 40.03
CA TYR A 448 -6.80 22.90 38.66
C TYR A 448 -6.50 21.51 38.08
N ASP A 449 -5.31 20.97 38.33
CA ASP A 449 -4.89 19.66 37.89
C ASP A 449 -5.81 18.53 38.44
N LEU A 450 -6.13 18.58 39.77
CA LEU A 450 -7.04 17.59 40.36
C LEU A 450 -8.46 17.69 39.76
N LYS A 451 -8.99 18.90 39.63
CA LYS A 451 -10.31 19.11 39.01
C LYS A 451 -10.37 18.61 37.57
N SER A 452 -9.33 18.88 36.80
CA SER A 452 -9.24 18.43 35.43
C SER A 452 -9.18 16.92 35.33
N LYS A 453 -8.40 16.28 36.20
CA LYS A 453 -8.30 14.80 36.25
C LYS A 453 -9.62 14.15 36.66
N MET A 454 -10.28 14.67 37.65
CA MET A 454 -11.61 14.20 38.11
C MET A 454 -12.63 14.26 36.96
N HIS A 455 -12.76 15.43 36.32
CA HIS A 455 -13.68 15.63 35.22
C HIS A 455 -13.42 14.66 34.05
N HIS A 456 -12.15 14.44 33.69
CA HIS A 456 -11.81 13.47 32.65
C HIS A 456 -12.12 12.04 33.05
N THR A 457 -11.90 11.68 34.32
CA THR A 457 -12.18 10.32 34.82
C THR A 457 -13.70 10.07 34.90
N GLU A 458 -14.48 11.07 35.25
CA GLU A 458 -15.95 11.02 35.20
C GLU A 458 -16.47 10.86 33.78
N GLN A 459 -15.92 11.63 32.83
CA GLN A 459 -16.25 11.49 31.40
C GLN A 459 -15.93 10.08 30.87
N MET A 460 -14.76 9.55 31.23
CA MET A 460 -14.35 8.20 30.85
C MET A 460 -15.34 7.15 31.40
N MET A 461 -15.78 7.30 32.62
CA MET A 461 -16.77 6.43 33.24
C MET A 461 -18.10 6.47 32.48
N ASP A 462 -18.59 7.68 32.15
CA ASP A 462 -19.80 7.87 31.35
C ASP A 462 -19.65 7.23 29.94
N ASP A 463 -18.52 7.42 29.27
CA ASP A 463 -18.26 6.91 27.95
C ASP A 463 -18.23 5.36 27.91
N ILE A 464 -17.68 4.71 28.94
CA ILE A 464 -17.67 3.26 29.06
C ILE A 464 -19.09 2.71 29.33
N THR A 465 -19.84 3.36 30.18
CA THR A 465 -21.15 2.86 30.63
C THR A 465 -22.28 3.16 29.65
N THR A 466 -22.19 4.29 28.91
CA THR A 466 -23.30 4.78 28.05
C THR A 466 -22.98 4.71 26.57
N LYS A 467 -21.70 4.81 26.13
CA LYS A 467 -21.30 4.96 24.72
C LYS A 467 -20.55 3.74 24.15
N ASN A 468 -20.63 2.59 24.81
CA ASN A 468 -19.98 1.35 24.36
C ASN A 468 -18.46 1.49 24.08
N GLN A 469 -17.77 2.36 24.85
CA GLN A 469 -16.31 2.48 24.80
C GLN A 469 -15.68 1.36 25.62
N LYS A 470 -14.60 0.77 25.11
CA LYS A 470 -13.74 -0.16 25.84
C LYS A 470 -12.46 0.55 26.29
N ILE A 471 -11.81 0.00 27.27
CA ILE A 471 -10.48 0.43 27.73
C ILE A 471 -9.43 -0.52 27.19
N PHE A 472 -8.36 0.07 26.66
CA PHE A 472 -7.22 -0.65 26.13
C PHE A 472 -5.93 -0.22 26.83
N LYS A 473 -5.04 -1.17 27.02
CA LYS A 473 -3.62 -0.95 27.33
C LYS A 473 -2.85 -0.88 26.03
N VAL A 474 -2.40 0.31 25.67
CA VAL A 474 -1.76 0.57 24.37
C VAL A 474 -0.28 0.84 24.56
N CYS A 475 0.57 0.23 23.75
CA CYS A 475 2.00 0.51 23.67
C CYS A 475 2.38 0.78 22.22
N ILE A 476 2.93 1.95 21.92
CA ILE A 476 3.40 2.31 20.59
C ILE A 476 4.92 2.41 20.62
N LEU A 477 5.56 1.62 19.77
CA LEU A 477 7.00 1.54 19.63
C LEU A 477 7.40 2.05 18.24
N ILE A 478 8.62 2.61 18.17
CA ILE A 478 9.29 2.87 16.90
C ILE A 478 10.71 2.34 16.98
N HIS A 479 11.08 1.57 15.97
CA HIS A 479 12.43 1.05 15.80
C HIS A 479 13.08 1.67 14.57
N THR A 480 14.36 1.99 14.67
CA THR A 480 15.22 2.37 13.53
C THR A 480 16.65 1.94 13.79
N TYR A 481 17.46 1.90 12.75
CA TYR A 481 18.86 1.53 12.83
C TYR A 481 19.74 2.46 12.00
N GLY A 482 21.03 2.36 12.14
CA GLY A 482 22.03 3.09 11.34
C GLY A 482 23.32 2.28 11.20
N ASP A 483 24.17 2.67 10.24
CA ASP A 483 25.49 2.07 10.04
C ASP A 483 26.52 2.59 11.05
N SER A 484 26.19 3.70 11.70
CA SER A 484 27.00 4.32 12.75
C SER A 484 26.13 4.98 13.82
N ASN A 485 26.70 5.22 15.00
CA ASN A 485 26.03 5.96 16.06
C ASN A 485 25.56 7.35 15.60
N ALA A 486 26.37 8.06 14.82
CA ALA A 486 26.02 9.38 14.31
C ALA A 486 24.80 9.37 13.40
N GLN A 487 24.72 8.39 12.50
CA GLN A 487 23.56 8.20 11.60
C GLN A 487 22.31 7.81 12.40
N LEU A 488 22.44 6.90 13.36
CA LEU A 488 21.33 6.53 14.24
C LEU A 488 20.79 7.74 15.00
N ASP A 489 21.68 8.55 15.58
CA ASP A 489 21.29 9.74 16.35
C ASP A 489 20.63 10.81 15.45
N GLU A 490 21.03 10.92 14.19
CA GLU A 490 20.36 11.79 13.22
C GLU A 490 18.94 11.29 12.94
N ARG A 491 18.75 9.98 12.65
CA ARG A 491 17.44 9.37 12.44
C ARG A 491 16.52 9.55 13.65
N VAL A 492 17.06 9.34 14.86
CA VAL A 492 16.33 9.53 16.12
C VAL A 492 15.90 11.00 16.29
N ARG A 493 16.78 11.96 16.00
CA ARG A 493 16.43 13.40 16.04
C ARG A 493 15.30 13.73 15.06
N ARG A 494 15.32 13.17 13.85
CA ARG A 494 14.24 13.36 12.87
C ARG A 494 12.91 12.77 13.34
N ILE A 495 12.92 11.56 13.92
CA ILE A 495 11.73 10.96 14.53
C ILE A 495 11.17 11.90 15.61
N CYS A 496 12.01 12.31 16.56
CA CYS A 496 11.58 13.18 17.65
C CYS A 496 11.04 14.53 17.17
N SER A 497 11.69 15.16 16.17
CA SER A 497 11.22 16.43 15.61
C SER A 497 9.88 16.29 14.87
N THR A 498 9.67 15.19 14.16
CA THR A 498 8.41 14.89 13.48
C THR A 498 7.26 14.75 14.48
N VAL A 499 7.48 14.00 15.54
CA VAL A 499 6.46 13.73 16.57
C VAL A 499 6.13 14.98 17.41
N GLN A 500 7.11 15.85 17.63
CA GLN A 500 6.91 17.13 18.33
C GLN A 500 5.94 18.08 17.61
N GLN A 501 5.79 17.96 16.29
CA GLN A 501 4.79 18.73 15.54
C GLN A 501 3.36 18.42 15.98
N GLN A 502 3.12 17.25 16.58
CA GLN A 502 1.84 16.87 17.19
C GLN A 502 1.89 16.91 18.73
N THR A 503 2.85 17.60 19.31
CA THR A 503 3.02 17.72 20.77
C THR A 503 3.18 16.35 21.46
N CYS A 504 3.69 15.37 20.72
CA CYS A 504 3.98 14.03 21.24
C CYS A 504 5.48 13.84 21.48
N ARG A 505 5.85 12.82 22.28
CA ARG A 505 7.23 12.54 22.60
C ARG A 505 7.50 11.04 22.68
N PHE A 506 8.53 10.59 21.95
CA PHE A 506 9.15 9.29 22.17
C PHE A 506 10.28 9.37 23.20
N ASP A 507 10.29 8.42 24.11
CA ASP A 507 11.36 8.25 25.10
C ASP A 507 12.19 7.00 24.78
N SER A 508 13.48 7.03 25.12
CA SER A 508 14.39 5.89 25.00
C SER A 508 14.06 4.80 26.03
N ILE A 509 14.10 3.55 25.61
CA ILE A 509 13.98 2.39 26.49
C ILE A 509 15.38 2.04 26.98
N LEU A 510 15.62 2.22 28.29
CA LEU A 510 16.91 1.96 28.90
C LEU A 510 16.99 0.52 29.41
N TYR A 511 18.13 -0.16 29.15
CA TYR A 511 18.48 -1.50 29.63
C TYR A 511 17.62 -2.65 29.10
N GLU A 512 16.49 -2.40 28.44
CA GLU A 512 15.55 -3.40 27.93
C GLU A 512 15.46 -3.46 26.39
N GLN A 513 16.51 -3.07 25.68
CA GLN A 513 16.50 -3.04 24.23
C GLN A 513 16.26 -4.42 23.59
N ARG A 514 16.64 -5.51 24.24
CA ARG A 514 16.34 -6.87 23.81
C ARG A 514 14.84 -7.17 23.85
N ASN A 515 14.17 -6.80 24.93
CA ASN A 515 12.72 -6.95 25.06
C ASN A 515 11.99 -6.02 24.10
N ALA A 516 12.52 -4.80 23.92
CA ALA A 516 12.00 -3.81 22.99
C ALA A 516 12.10 -4.29 21.52
N MET A 517 13.25 -4.87 21.14
CA MET A 517 13.45 -5.48 19.82
C MET A 517 12.42 -6.60 19.56
N ASN A 518 12.23 -7.53 20.49
CA ASN A 518 11.25 -8.59 20.31
C ASN A 518 9.81 -8.07 20.28
N SER A 519 9.51 -7.03 21.05
CA SER A 519 8.17 -6.41 21.07
C SER A 519 7.87 -5.60 19.81
N MET A 520 8.86 -5.22 18.99
CA MET A 520 8.58 -4.53 17.71
C MET A 520 8.39 -5.48 16.54
N LEU A 521 8.76 -6.77 16.70
CA LEU A 521 8.60 -7.78 15.66
C LEU A 521 7.15 -8.29 15.64
N PRO A 522 6.58 -8.58 14.45
CA PRO A 522 5.19 -9.05 14.30
C PRO A 522 5.00 -10.49 14.84
N LEU A 523 5.17 -10.65 16.13
CA LEU A 523 5.08 -11.92 16.83
C LEU A 523 3.77 -12.10 17.63
N GLY A 524 3.03 -11.00 17.87
CA GLY A 524 1.79 -11.04 18.64
C GLY A 524 2.01 -11.09 20.14
N LYS A 525 3.11 -10.51 20.65
CA LYS A 525 3.39 -10.40 22.07
C LYS A 525 4.25 -9.19 22.39
N LYS A 526 3.93 -8.57 23.51
CA LYS A 526 4.70 -7.49 24.12
C LYS A 526 5.47 -8.00 25.34
N TRP A 527 6.79 -7.82 25.33
CA TRP A 527 7.68 -8.18 26.46
C TRP A 527 8.03 -6.99 27.36
N LEU A 528 7.48 -5.80 27.05
CA LEU A 528 7.68 -4.57 27.82
C LEU A 528 6.46 -4.33 28.73
N GLY A 529 6.72 -3.79 29.91
CA GLY A 529 5.67 -3.32 30.81
C GLY A 529 5.30 -1.84 30.62
N LEU A 530 5.55 -1.31 29.42
CA LEU A 530 5.26 0.07 29.05
C LEU A 530 3.89 0.11 28.37
N GLU A 531 2.92 0.75 29.01
CA GLU A 531 1.54 0.79 28.54
C GLU A 531 0.92 2.15 28.84
N ARG A 532 -0.09 2.53 28.05
CA ARG A 532 -1.00 3.63 28.34
C ARG A 532 -2.42 3.12 28.29
N THR A 533 -3.22 3.63 29.21
CA THR A 533 -4.64 3.30 29.29
C THR A 533 -5.43 4.30 28.44
N LEU A 534 -6.05 3.83 27.37
CA LEU A 534 -6.79 4.63 26.40
C LEU A 534 -8.18 4.04 26.15
N GLU A 535 -9.16 4.91 25.88
CA GLU A 535 -10.49 4.50 25.40
C GLU A 535 -10.45 4.14 23.91
N THR A 536 -11.52 3.49 23.44
CA THR A 536 -11.68 3.13 22.04
C THR A 536 -11.40 4.30 21.10
N VAL A 537 -12.04 5.43 21.29
CA VAL A 537 -11.92 6.62 20.42
C VAL A 537 -10.51 7.19 20.45
N SER A 538 -9.89 7.24 21.65
CA SER A 538 -8.51 7.70 21.82
C SER A 538 -7.49 6.73 21.22
N THR A 539 -7.78 5.43 21.21
CA THR A 539 -6.95 4.42 20.56
C THR A 539 -7.12 4.46 19.04
N ALA A 540 -8.34 4.67 18.57
CA ALA A 540 -8.68 4.73 17.16
C ALA A 540 -8.05 5.91 16.42
N ILE A 541 -7.58 6.97 17.13
CA ILE A 541 -6.88 8.10 16.50
C ILE A 541 -5.58 7.67 15.80
N TYR A 542 -4.98 6.53 16.23
CA TYR A 542 -3.82 5.92 15.62
C TYR A 542 -4.22 5.02 14.43
N VAL A 543 -5.02 5.59 13.52
CA VAL A 543 -5.44 4.88 12.30
C VAL A 543 -4.20 4.44 11.52
N PRO A 544 -4.10 3.14 11.15
CA PRO A 544 -2.92 2.62 10.43
C PRO A 544 -2.96 2.92 8.93
N PHE A 545 -4.00 3.59 8.45
CA PHE A 545 -4.11 4.00 7.05
C PHE A 545 -3.43 5.34 6.82
N THR A 546 -2.64 5.42 5.74
CA THR A 546 -1.79 6.56 5.44
C THR A 546 -2.13 7.15 4.07
N THR A 547 -1.30 6.94 3.06
CA THR A 547 -1.49 7.39 1.68
C THR A 547 -1.39 6.17 0.80
N GLN A 548 -2.34 6.00 -0.10
CA GLN A 548 -2.28 4.91 -1.06
C GLN A 548 -1.06 5.07 -1.95
N GLU A 549 -0.39 3.96 -2.16
CA GLU A 549 0.69 3.81 -3.12
C GLU A 549 0.20 2.98 -4.30
N LEU A 550 0.71 3.29 -5.47
CA LEU A 550 0.47 2.51 -6.68
C LEU A 550 1.80 2.03 -7.23
N PHE A 551 2.24 0.90 -6.75
CA PHE A 551 3.44 0.23 -7.21
C PHE A 551 3.10 -1.21 -7.60
N GLN A 552 2.94 -1.44 -8.89
CA GLN A 552 2.69 -2.76 -9.45
C GLN A 552 3.94 -3.24 -10.18
N PRO A 553 4.62 -4.28 -9.70
CA PRO A 553 5.81 -4.81 -10.33
C PRO A 553 5.61 -5.07 -11.83
N GLY A 554 6.58 -4.68 -12.65
CA GLY A 554 6.45 -4.78 -14.10
C GLY A 554 5.41 -3.85 -14.73
N GLY A 555 4.91 -2.85 -14.00
CA GLY A 555 4.02 -1.81 -14.52
C GLY A 555 4.73 -0.76 -15.36
N LEU A 556 3.95 0.14 -15.95
CA LEU A 556 4.45 1.30 -16.67
C LEU A 556 4.65 2.46 -15.70
N TYR A 557 5.72 3.23 -15.88
CA TYR A 557 5.99 4.43 -15.11
C TYR A 557 5.01 5.54 -15.48
N GLU A 558 4.28 6.06 -14.48
CA GLU A 558 3.28 7.10 -14.62
C GLU A 558 3.70 8.45 -14.02
N GLY A 559 4.79 8.46 -13.25
CA GLY A 559 5.30 9.62 -12.52
C GLY A 559 5.68 9.25 -11.09
N ILE A 560 5.79 10.27 -10.23
CA ILE A 560 6.01 10.12 -8.79
C ILE A 560 4.77 10.56 -8.03
N ASN A 561 4.48 9.89 -6.92
CA ASN A 561 3.43 10.29 -6.01
C ASN A 561 3.75 11.68 -5.43
N ALA A 562 2.85 12.65 -5.60
CA ALA A 562 3.10 14.03 -5.17
C ALA A 562 3.30 14.16 -3.66
N ARG A 563 2.77 13.22 -2.86
CA ARG A 563 2.90 13.19 -1.40
C ARG A 563 4.08 12.37 -0.92
N SER A 564 4.06 11.07 -1.17
CA SER A 564 5.09 10.16 -0.68
C SER A 564 6.40 10.24 -1.44
N LYS A 565 6.41 10.89 -2.61
CA LYS A 565 7.54 10.97 -3.55
C LYS A 565 7.98 9.61 -4.12
N ASN A 566 7.20 8.56 -3.93
CA ASN A 566 7.45 7.23 -4.48
C ASN A 566 7.08 7.14 -5.96
N LEU A 567 7.73 6.22 -6.69
CA LEU A 567 7.38 5.91 -8.08
C LEU A 567 5.95 5.38 -8.17
N ILE A 568 5.26 5.80 -9.20
CA ILE A 568 3.96 5.25 -9.58
C ILE A 568 4.17 4.32 -10.76
N LEU A 569 3.92 3.04 -10.53
CA LEU A 569 3.94 2.00 -11.56
C LEU A 569 2.56 1.37 -11.70
N CYS A 570 2.00 1.40 -12.91
CA CYS A 570 0.68 0.84 -13.18
C CYS A 570 0.73 -0.21 -14.28
N ASN A 571 0.21 -1.40 -14.02
CA ASN A 571 0.04 -2.45 -15.00
C ASN A 571 -1.44 -2.64 -15.34
N ARG A 572 -1.89 -1.94 -16.37
CA ARG A 572 -3.30 -1.99 -16.81
C ARG A 572 -3.74 -3.38 -17.28
N LYS A 573 -2.82 -4.27 -17.67
CA LYS A 573 -3.14 -5.66 -18.04
C LYS A 573 -3.69 -6.48 -16.87
N LEU A 574 -3.37 -6.07 -15.63
CA LEU A 574 -3.81 -6.73 -14.40
C LEU A 574 -5.16 -6.17 -13.89
N LEU A 575 -5.63 -5.07 -14.44
CA LEU A 575 -6.88 -4.45 -13.97
C LEU A 575 -8.11 -5.24 -14.42
N PRO A 576 -9.11 -5.38 -13.55
CA PRO A 576 -10.41 -5.97 -13.93
C PRO A 576 -11.11 -5.19 -15.05
N ALA A 577 -10.96 -3.86 -15.10
CA ALA A 577 -11.45 -2.97 -16.15
C ALA A 577 -10.26 -2.17 -16.70
N PRO A 578 -9.55 -2.67 -17.74
CA PRO A 578 -8.32 -2.05 -18.22
C PRO A 578 -8.54 -0.79 -19.09
N ALA A 579 -9.79 -0.52 -19.50
CA ALA A 579 -10.12 0.70 -20.24
C ALA A 579 -9.78 1.95 -19.43
N GLY A 580 -9.39 3.03 -20.13
CA GLY A 580 -8.98 4.25 -19.48
C GLY A 580 -9.42 5.53 -20.19
N MET A 581 -9.34 6.64 -19.43
CA MET A 581 -9.61 7.96 -19.93
C MET A 581 -8.55 8.95 -19.42
N VAL A 582 -8.07 9.83 -20.31
CA VAL A 582 -7.12 10.90 -20.00
C VAL A 582 -7.82 12.23 -20.25
N LEU A 583 -7.98 13.04 -19.20
CA LEU A 583 -8.70 14.31 -19.22
C LEU A 583 -7.75 15.44 -18.81
N GLY A 584 -7.71 16.54 -19.55
CA GLY A 584 -6.86 17.66 -19.20
C GLY A 584 -7.00 18.82 -20.17
N MET A 585 -6.83 20.03 -19.65
CA MET A 585 -6.82 21.24 -20.46
C MET A 585 -5.64 21.27 -21.44
N THR A 586 -5.78 22.03 -22.49
CA THR A 586 -4.71 22.27 -23.50
C THR A 586 -3.46 22.85 -22.81
N GLY A 587 -2.28 22.32 -23.15
CA GLY A 587 -1.00 22.82 -22.64
C GLY A 587 -0.55 22.24 -21.29
N TYR A 588 -1.34 21.40 -20.65
CA TYR A 588 -0.97 20.78 -19.37
C TYR A 588 -0.35 19.36 -19.48
N GLY A 589 0.15 18.97 -20.65
CA GLY A 589 0.92 17.74 -20.85
C GLY A 589 0.08 16.50 -21.17
N LYS A 590 -1.17 16.63 -21.64
CA LYS A 590 -2.05 15.54 -22.05
C LYS A 590 -1.38 14.64 -23.09
N SER A 591 -1.01 15.19 -24.26
CA SER A 591 -0.38 14.46 -25.36
C SER A 591 0.97 13.88 -24.96
N PHE A 592 1.77 14.62 -24.19
CA PHE A 592 3.03 14.13 -23.64
C PHE A 592 2.83 12.86 -22.76
N SER A 593 1.85 12.89 -21.86
CA SER A 593 1.52 11.73 -21.00
C SER A 593 1.11 10.50 -21.83
N VAL A 594 0.36 10.70 -22.90
CA VAL A 594 -0.07 9.59 -23.78
C VAL A 594 1.11 9.08 -24.59
N MET A 595 1.96 9.94 -25.12
CA MET A 595 3.18 9.55 -25.85
C MET A 595 4.12 8.74 -24.95
N GLN A 596 4.28 9.15 -23.69
CA GLN A 596 5.04 8.38 -22.70
C GLN A 596 4.44 6.99 -22.46
N MET A 597 3.10 6.89 -22.34
CA MET A 597 2.42 5.60 -22.23
C MET A 597 2.70 4.72 -23.45
N VAL A 598 2.54 5.25 -24.66
CA VAL A 598 2.78 4.53 -25.92
C VAL A 598 4.24 4.04 -25.98
N THR A 599 5.20 4.93 -25.67
CA THR A 599 6.62 4.58 -25.62
C THR A 599 6.88 3.45 -24.64
N ASN A 600 6.41 3.57 -23.42
CA ASN A 600 6.58 2.55 -22.37
C ASN A 600 5.95 1.20 -22.75
N ILE A 601 4.79 1.20 -23.43
CA ILE A 601 4.15 -0.03 -23.92
C ILE A 601 5.02 -0.68 -25.01
N MET A 602 5.50 0.07 -25.99
CA MET A 602 6.35 -0.44 -27.08
C MET A 602 7.66 -1.04 -26.57
N LEU A 603 8.24 -0.44 -25.55
CA LEU A 603 9.49 -0.90 -24.95
C LEU A 603 9.27 -2.10 -24.02
N ARG A 604 8.20 -2.12 -23.24
CA ARG A 604 7.94 -3.19 -22.27
C ARG A 604 7.28 -4.42 -22.90
N TRP A 605 6.31 -4.21 -23.77
CA TRP A 605 5.51 -5.27 -24.42
C TRP A 605 5.49 -5.15 -25.94
N PRO A 606 6.62 -5.40 -26.64
CA PRO A 606 6.74 -5.21 -28.08
C PRO A 606 5.86 -6.17 -28.91
N ASP A 607 5.39 -7.26 -28.32
CA ASP A 607 4.46 -8.19 -28.98
C ASP A 607 3.00 -7.68 -28.97
N ASP A 608 2.69 -6.66 -28.15
CA ASP A 608 1.38 -6.05 -28.16
C ASP A 608 1.23 -5.10 -29.36
N ASP A 609 0.01 -4.93 -29.80
CA ASP A 609 -0.30 -4.01 -30.88
C ASP A 609 -0.82 -2.67 -30.32
N ILE A 610 -0.42 -1.60 -30.96
CA ILE A 610 -0.85 -0.24 -30.63
C ILE A 610 -1.53 0.40 -31.83
N VAL A 611 -2.72 0.92 -31.62
CA VAL A 611 -3.46 1.70 -32.61
C VAL A 611 -3.73 3.07 -32.05
N LEU A 612 -3.30 4.10 -32.77
CA LEU A 612 -3.54 5.51 -32.45
C LEU A 612 -4.50 6.11 -33.45
N ILE A 613 -5.52 6.82 -32.99
CA ILE A 613 -6.41 7.65 -33.81
C ILE A 613 -6.04 9.09 -33.50
N ASP A 614 -5.45 9.79 -34.47
CA ASP A 614 -4.77 11.09 -34.33
C ASP A 614 -5.39 12.14 -35.26
N PRO A 615 -6.38 12.91 -34.81
CA PRO A 615 -6.98 13.97 -35.60
C PRO A 615 -6.19 15.28 -35.65
N GLU A 616 -5.14 15.42 -34.82
CA GLU A 616 -4.33 16.65 -34.72
C GLU A 616 -2.88 16.47 -35.23
N GLN A 617 -2.51 15.27 -35.66
CA GLN A 617 -1.18 14.91 -36.18
C GLN A 617 -0.05 15.10 -35.15
N GLU A 618 -0.30 14.80 -33.90
CA GLU A 618 0.67 14.97 -32.81
C GLU A 618 1.65 13.78 -32.67
N TYR A 619 1.21 12.56 -32.97
CA TYR A 619 1.96 11.32 -32.70
C TYR A 619 2.91 10.88 -33.81
N THR A 620 2.90 11.50 -34.96
CA THR A 620 3.62 11.12 -36.18
C THR A 620 5.11 10.91 -35.95
N HIS A 621 5.79 11.81 -35.25
CA HIS A 621 7.22 11.72 -35.01
C HIS A 621 7.59 10.54 -34.11
N LEU A 622 6.86 10.37 -33.01
CA LEU A 622 7.07 9.26 -32.09
C LEU A 622 6.89 7.91 -32.77
N VAL A 623 5.76 7.73 -33.47
CA VAL A 623 5.42 6.49 -34.15
C VAL A 623 6.47 6.12 -35.19
N THR A 624 6.94 7.10 -35.99
CA THR A 624 7.98 6.89 -37.00
C THR A 624 9.32 6.51 -36.34
N ALA A 625 9.73 7.24 -35.29
CA ALA A 625 11.00 6.97 -34.60
C ALA A 625 11.03 5.57 -33.93
N MET A 626 9.88 5.08 -33.49
CA MET A 626 9.71 3.78 -32.88
C MET A 626 9.45 2.64 -33.89
N GLY A 627 9.55 2.91 -35.21
CA GLY A 627 9.36 1.89 -36.25
C GLY A 627 7.90 1.54 -36.56
N GLY A 628 6.96 2.37 -36.12
CA GLY A 628 5.53 2.25 -36.46
C GLY A 628 5.20 2.81 -37.83
N VAL A 629 3.93 2.69 -38.23
CA VAL A 629 3.41 3.19 -39.52
C VAL A 629 2.38 4.28 -39.26
N VAL A 630 2.54 5.40 -39.96
CA VAL A 630 1.56 6.49 -39.98
C VAL A 630 0.76 6.40 -41.27
N ILE A 631 -0.56 6.38 -41.18
CA ILE A 631 -1.49 6.27 -42.27
C ILE A 631 -2.29 7.57 -42.37
N ASP A 632 -1.93 8.41 -43.35
CA ASP A 632 -2.66 9.66 -43.66
C ASP A 632 -3.96 9.34 -44.39
N ILE A 633 -5.09 9.64 -43.80
CA ILE A 633 -6.40 9.48 -44.38
C ILE A 633 -6.86 10.84 -44.93
N SER A 634 -6.82 11.03 -46.24
CA SER A 634 -7.31 12.24 -46.90
C SER A 634 -7.72 11.97 -48.36
N ALA A 635 -8.59 12.79 -48.93
CA ALA A 635 -9.03 12.66 -50.31
C ALA A 635 -7.87 12.71 -51.36
N SER A 636 -6.73 13.27 -51.01
CA SER A 636 -5.53 13.34 -51.84
C SER A 636 -4.42 12.38 -51.47
N SER A 637 -4.62 11.56 -50.44
CA SER A 637 -3.63 10.59 -49.98
C SER A 637 -3.51 9.41 -50.95
N PRO A 638 -2.31 8.90 -51.22
CA PRO A 638 -2.12 7.65 -51.95
C PRO A 638 -2.48 6.43 -51.07
N SER A 639 -2.75 6.63 -49.78
CA SER A 639 -3.06 5.59 -48.79
C SER A 639 -4.57 5.32 -48.78
N HIS A 640 -4.93 4.08 -49.07
CA HIS A 640 -6.31 3.65 -49.11
C HIS A 640 -6.57 2.59 -48.01
N ILE A 641 -7.76 2.69 -47.41
CA ILE A 641 -8.29 1.73 -46.46
C ILE A 641 -9.64 1.28 -46.95
N ASN A 642 -9.80 -0.01 -47.14
CA ASN A 642 -11.02 -0.61 -47.67
C ASN A 642 -12.01 -0.87 -46.52
N PRO A 643 -13.18 -0.21 -46.44
CA PRO A 643 -14.19 -0.48 -45.43
C PRO A 643 -14.81 -1.86 -45.59
N MET A 644 -14.52 -2.56 -46.70
CA MET A 644 -14.97 -3.93 -46.94
C MET A 644 -14.00 -4.98 -46.36
N ASP A 645 -12.84 -4.57 -45.84
CA ASP A 645 -11.90 -5.52 -45.23
C ASP A 645 -12.55 -6.29 -44.09
N ILE A 646 -12.36 -7.60 -44.13
CA ILE A 646 -12.87 -8.56 -43.12
C ILE A 646 -11.85 -9.66 -42.90
N THR A 647 -11.73 -10.12 -41.69
CA THR A 647 -10.94 -11.31 -41.36
C THR A 647 -11.86 -12.47 -41.00
N GLU A 648 -11.35 -13.70 -41.05
CA GLU A 648 -12.11 -14.90 -40.64
C GLU A 648 -12.62 -14.77 -39.20
N ASP A 649 -11.85 -14.13 -38.34
CA ASP A 649 -12.11 -13.95 -36.91
C ASP A 649 -13.03 -12.76 -36.59
N TYR A 650 -13.49 -12.01 -37.61
CA TYR A 650 -14.27 -10.78 -37.42
C TYR A 650 -15.56 -11.01 -36.63
N GLY A 651 -16.12 -12.21 -36.69
CA GLY A 651 -17.42 -12.55 -36.16
C GLY A 651 -17.52 -12.85 -34.68
N ASP A 652 -16.41 -13.13 -33.98
CA ASP A 652 -16.39 -13.50 -32.54
C ASP A 652 -17.47 -14.53 -32.18
N ASP A 653 -17.45 -15.69 -32.79
CA ASP A 653 -18.49 -16.76 -32.70
C ASP A 653 -19.86 -16.42 -33.37
N GLU A 654 -20.04 -15.21 -33.88
CA GLU A 654 -21.16 -14.85 -34.76
C GLU A 654 -20.74 -14.95 -36.24
N ASP A 655 -21.72 -14.91 -37.15
CA ASP A 655 -21.41 -14.85 -38.60
C ASP A 655 -20.70 -13.53 -38.93
N PRO A 656 -19.43 -13.57 -39.42
CA PRO A 656 -18.70 -12.39 -39.80
C PRO A 656 -19.42 -11.47 -40.80
N ILE A 657 -20.16 -12.05 -41.73
CA ILE A 657 -20.92 -11.30 -42.73
C ILE A 657 -22.04 -10.51 -42.08
N ARG A 658 -22.72 -11.08 -41.10
CA ARG A 658 -23.82 -10.41 -40.39
C ARG A 658 -23.31 -9.15 -39.64
N LEU A 659 -22.21 -9.26 -38.93
CA LEU A 659 -21.63 -8.10 -38.25
C LEU A 659 -21.12 -7.04 -39.25
N LYS A 660 -20.55 -7.48 -40.35
CA LYS A 660 -20.11 -6.57 -41.42
C LYS A 660 -21.31 -5.92 -42.13
N SER A 661 -22.43 -6.61 -42.31
CA SER A 661 -23.67 -6.02 -42.79
C SER A 661 -24.18 -4.91 -41.86
N GLN A 662 -24.12 -5.08 -40.54
CA GLN A 662 -24.46 -4.03 -39.58
C GLN A 662 -23.52 -2.80 -39.72
N PHE A 663 -22.21 -3.03 -39.86
CA PHE A 663 -21.28 -1.96 -40.16
C PHE A 663 -21.62 -1.22 -41.44
N LEU A 664 -21.93 -1.93 -42.54
CA LEU A 664 -22.34 -1.34 -43.83
C LEU A 664 -23.65 -0.58 -43.73
N GLN A 665 -24.60 -1.01 -42.89
CA GLN A 665 -25.80 -0.25 -42.60
C GLN A 665 -25.47 1.10 -41.97
N ASN A 666 -24.62 1.13 -40.93
CA ASN A 666 -24.16 2.38 -40.31
C ASN A 666 -23.39 3.27 -41.32
N PHE A 667 -22.54 2.67 -42.14
CA PHE A 667 -21.80 3.36 -43.20
C PHE A 667 -22.73 4.01 -44.23
N CYS A 668 -23.73 3.29 -44.73
CA CYS A 668 -24.75 3.81 -45.66
C CYS A 668 -25.63 4.89 -45.02
N GLN A 669 -25.99 4.72 -43.76
CA GLN A 669 -26.77 5.70 -42.99
C GLN A 669 -26.03 7.05 -42.89
N LEU A 670 -24.72 7.01 -42.62
CA LEU A 670 -23.87 8.23 -42.63
C LEU A 670 -23.81 8.92 -44.00
N ILE A 671 -23.73 8.14 -45.08
CA ILE A 671 -23.73 8.64 -46.46
C ILE A 671 -25.05 9.29 -46.82
N LEU A 672 -26.15 8.71 -46.40
CA LEU A 672 -27.48 9.26 -46.64
C LEU A 672 -27.83 10.47 -45.81
N HIS A 673 -26.98 10.79 -44.80
CA HIS A 673 -27.29 11.82 -43.80
C HIS A 673 -28.70 11.60 -43.16
N SER A 674 -29.14 10.35 -43.03
CA SER A 674 -30.43 9.98 -42.47
C SER A 674 -30.32 9.62 -40.99
N SER A 675 -31.35 9.96 -40.24
CA SER A 675 -31.37 9.55 -38.81
C SER A 675 -31.59 8.03 -38.66
N GLU A 676 -32.30 7.40 -39.61
CA GLU A 676 -32.55 5.95 -39.62
C GLU A 676 -32.74 5.44 -41.04
N LEU A 677 -32.25 4.23 -41.32
CA LEU A 677 -32.55 3.49 -42.57
C LEU A 677 -33.94 2.86 -42.46
N SER A 678 -34.69 2.88 -43.55
CA SER A 678 -35.93 2.15 -43.65
C SER A 678 -35.68 0.62 -43.57
N PRO A 679 -36.71 -0.17 -43.17
CA PRO A 679 -36.57 -1.62 -43.16
C PRO A 679 -36.22 -2.23 -44.52
N GLN A 680 -36.65 -1.61 -45.61
CA GLN A 680 -36.32 -2.02 -46.97
C GLN A 680 -34.85 -1.78 -47.30
N GLU A 681 -34.31 -0.59 -46.98
CA GLU A 681 -32.89 -0.25 -47.20
C GLU A 681 -31.97 -1.18 -46.39
N ARG A 682 -32.34 -1.47 -45.15
CA ARG A 682 -31.59 -2.45 -44.31
C ARG A 682 -31.53 -3.83 -44.96
N THR A 683 -32.69 -4.30 -45.54
CA THR A 683 -32.75 -5.59 -46.23
C THR A 683 -31.88 -5.59 -47.49
N PHE A 684 -31.92 -4.53 -48.27
CA PHE A 684 -31.11 -4.42 -49.48
C PHE A 684 -29.61 -4.43 -49.17
N ILE A 685 -29.18 -3.71 -48.12
CA ILE A 685 -27.79 -3.68 -47.70
C ILE A 685 -27.34 -5.06 -47.21
N ASP A 686 -28.16 -5.73 -46.45
CA ASP A 686 -27.90 -7.08 -45.91
C ASP A 686 -27.71 -8.12 -47.02
N VAL A 687 -28.65 -8.16 -47.97
CA VAL A 687 -28.58 -9.06 -49.14
C VAL A 687 -27.36 -8.74 -50.00
N ALA A 688 -27.09 -7.46 -50.26
CA ALA A 688 -25.95 -7.05 -51.04
C ALA A 688 -24.61 -7.41 -50.34
N ALA A 689 -24.52 -7.26 -49.00
CA ALA A 689 -23.37 -7.68 -48.22
C ALA A 689 -23.13 -9.19 -48.37
N GLY A 690 -24.18 -10.02 -48.16
CA GLY A 690 -24.07 -11.47 -48.32
C GLY A 690 -23.54 -11.89 -49.69
N LEU A 691 -24.10 -11.34 -50.78
CA LEU A 691 -23.65 -11.60 -52.15
C LEU A 691 -22.20 -11.14 -52.37
N THR A 692 -21.81 -10.04 -51.81
CA THR A 692 -20.46 -9.42 -51.99
C THR A 692 -19.38 -10.29 -51.37
N TYR A 693 -19.62 -10.85 -50.20
CA TYR A 693 -18.61 -11.66 -49.48
C TYR A 693 -18.63 -13.15 -49.90
N GLN A 694 -19.63 -13.64 -50.65
CA GLN A 694 -19.77 -15.03 -50.98
C GLN A 694 -18.51 -15.65 -51.57
N ARG A 695 -17.85 -14.96 -52.53
CA ARG A 695 -16.63 -15.45 -53.20
C ARG A 695 -15.43 -15.41 -52.27
N TYR A 696 -15.27 -14.36 -51.51
CA TYR A 696 -14.17 -14.21 -50.56
C TYR A 696 -14.20 -15.26 -49.46
N MET A 697 -15.37 -15.45 -48.86
CA MET A 697 -15.54 -16.45 -47.76
C MET A 697 -15.31 -17.88 -48.22
N ALA A 698 -15.50 -18.17 -49.50
CA ALA A 698 -15.22 -19.49 -50.06
C ALA A 698 -13.71 -19.79 -50.17
N ASN A 699 -12.88 -18.79 -50.41
CA ASN A 699 -11.45 -18.94 -50.75
C ASN A 699 -10.49 -18.28 -49.71
N LEU A 700 -10.94 -17.28 -48.99
CA LEU A 700 -10.20 -16.45 -48.02
C LEU A 700 -8.87 -15.86 -48.61
N LYS A 701 -8.86 -15.60 -49.91
CA LYS A 701 -7.71 -15.01 -50.60
C LYS A 701 -7.77 -13.51 -50.59
N ARG A 702 -6.69 -12.82 -50.18
CA ARG A 702 -6.62 -11.36 -50.09
C ARG A 702 -6.89 -10.67 -51.44
N GLU A 703 -6.53 -11.27 -52.54
CA GLU A 703 -6.78 -10.74 -53.89
C GLU A 703 -8.26 -10.76 -54.25
N GLU A 704 -9.07 -11.57 -53.58
CA GLU A 704 -10.54 -11.68 -53.77
C GLU A 704 -11.32 -10.87 -52.74
N MET A 705 -10.63 -10.05 -51.90
CA MET A 705 -11.29 -9.14 -50.96
C MET A 705 -12.16 -8.16 -51.73
N PRO A 706 -13.46 -8.08 -51.41
CA PRO A 706 -14.34 -7.17 -52.14
C PRO A 706 -14.04 -5.71 -51.79
N THR A 707 -14.48 -4.82 -52.68
CA THR A 707 -14.41 -3.36 -52.50
C THR A 707 -15.80 -2.76 -52.49
N LEU A 708 -15.92 -1.46 -52.22
CA LEU A 708 -17.19 -0.73 -52.33
C LEU A 708 -17.76 -0.79 -53.78
N HIS A 709 -16.90 -0.96 -54.81
CA HIS A 709 -17.36 -1.19 -56.17
C HIS A 709 -18.16 -2.49 -56.29
N ASP A 710 -17.72 -3.56 -55.65
CA ASP A 710 -18.40 -4.84 -55.69
C ASP A 710 -19.70 -4.77 -54.91
N PHE A 711 -19.69 -4.12 -53.75
CA PHE A 711 -20.92 -3.90 -52.95
C PHE A 711 -21.92 -3.04 -53.74
N TYR A 712 -21.48 -1.93 -54.37
CA TYR A 712 -22.34 -1.08 -55.18
C TYR A 712 -23.00 -1.85 -56.34
N ARG A 713 -22.23 -2.71 -57.04
CA ARG A 713 -22.72 -3.54 -58.13
C ARG A 713 -23.79 -4.54 -57.66
N ASN A 714 -23.54 -5.25 -56.54
CA ASN A 714 -24.49 -6.20 -55.98
C ASN A 714 -25.75 -5.51 -55.41
N LEU A 715 -25.61 -4.30 -54.89
CA LEU A 715 -26.73 -3.50 -54.44
C LEU A 715 -27.60 -3.04 -55.65
N ALA A 716 -26.97 -2.69 -56.78
CA ALA A 716 -27.68 -2.31 -58.00
C ALA A 716 -28.53 -3.45 -58.61
N LEU A 717 -28.23 -4.70 -58.30
CA LEU A 717 -28.99 -5.85 -58.74
C LEU A 717 -30.34 -6.03 -58.01
N GLN A 718 -30.57 -5.28 -56.90
CA GLN A 718 -31.77 -5.39 -56.06
C GLN A 718 -33.02 -4.68 -56.66
N GLY A 719 -32.88 -3.93 -57.76
CA GLY A 719 -33.97 -3.27 -58.50
C GLY A 719 -34.05 -1.75 -58.40
N GLU A 720 -35.13 -1.18 -58.80
CA GLU A 720 -35.31 0.29 -58.91
C GLU A 720 -35.45 1.00 -57.56
N GLU A 721 -35.96 0.32 -56.59
CA GLU A 721 -36.20 0.86 -55.23
C GLU A 721 -34.90 1.27 -54.50
N VAL A 722 -33.77 0.73 -54.92
CA VAL A 722 -32.44 1.01 -54.35
C VAL A 722 -31.81 2.28 -54.94
N LYS A 723 -32.40 2.89 -56.00
CA LYS A 723 -31.82 4.09 -56.68
C LYS A 723 -31.41 5.23 -55.75
N PRO A 724 -32.15 5.65 -54.73
CA PRO A 724 -31.73 6.72 -53.83
C PRO A 724 -30.41 6.42 -53.16
N LEU A 725 -30.27 5.19 -52.63
CA LEU A 725 -29.04 4.71 -51.95
C LEU A 725 -27.87 4.61 -52.93
N LEU A 726 -28.08 4.09 -54.12
CA LEU A 726 -27.07 4.05 -55.20
C LEU A 726 -26.59 5.45 -55.59
N THR A 727 -27.51 6.42 -55.69
CA THR A 727 -27.16 7.79 -56.06
C THR A 727 -26.28 8.41 -55.00
N ALA A 728 -26.56 8.22 -53.72
CA ALA A 728 -25.75 8.71 -52.61
C ALA A 728 -24.37 8.02 -52.58
N LEU A 729 -24.34 6.70 -52.71
CA LEU A 729 -23.13 5.88 -52.71
C LEU A 729 -22.20 6.19 -53.91
N LYS A 730 -22.74 6.62 -55.04
CA LYS A 730 -21.99 6.87 -56.28
C LYS A 730 -20.88 7.89 -56.09
N LEU A 731 -21.08 8.89 -55.24
CA LEU A 731 -20.06 9.89 -54.90
C LEU A 731 -18.82 9.26 -54.22
N TYR A 732 -19.03 8.22 -53.43
CA TYR A 732 -17.98 7.54 -52.65
C TYR A 732 -17.39 6.32 -53.33
N VAL A 733 -18.02 5.84 -54.40
CA VAL A 733 -17.55 4.67 -55.16
C VAL A 733 -16.80 5.06 -56.39
N SER A 734 -17.29 6.06 -57.16
CA SER A 734 -16.72 6.52 -58.44
C SER A 734 -16.70 8.04 -58.62
N GLY A 735 -16.99 8.79 -57.58
CA GLY A 735 -16.99 10.25 -57.58
C GLY A 735 -15.70 10.83 -56.94
N SER A 736 -15.76 12.09 -56.58
CA SER A 736 -14.63 12.85 -56.01
C SER A 736 -14.27 12.44 -54.57
N MET A 737 -15.04 11.54 -53.95
CA MET A 737 -14.84 11.05 -52.57
C MET A 737 -14.58 9.54 -52.53
N ASP A 738 -13.90 9.00 -53.54
CA ASP A 738 -13.68 7.56 -53.73
C ASP A 738 -12.51 6.98 -52.87
N LEU A 739 -12.04 7.74 -51.91
CA LEU A 739 -10.95 7.34 -50.99
C LEU A 739 -11.08 5.92 -50.41
N PHE A 740 -12.33 5.50 -50.12
CA PHE A 740 -12.63 4.21 -49.51
C PHE A 740 -13.09 3.16 -50.54
N ALA A 741 -13.03 3.44 -51.83
CA ALA A 741 -13.45 2.50 -52.87
C ALA A 741 -12.35 1.53 -53.31
N HIS A 742 -11.12 1.75 -52.88
CA HIS A 742 -9.93 1.00 -53.29
C HIS A 742 -9.53 -0.09 -52.28
N GLN A 743 -8.76 -1.06 -52.75
CA GLN A 743 -8.14 -2.05 -51.90
C GLN A 743 -7.18 -1.39 -50.90
N THR A 744 -7.09 -1.94 -49.67
CA THR A 744 -6.12 -1.49 -48.67
C THR A 744 -4.72 -1.70 -49.18
N ASN A 745 -3.98 -0.62 -49.38
CA ASN A 745 -2.60 -0.58 -49.91
C ASN A 745 -1.55 -0.20 -48.85
N VAL A 746 -1.96 -0.03 -47.61
CA VAL A 746 -1.08 0.34 -46.47
C VAL A 746 -0.81 -0.86 -45.55
N ASN A 747 0.30 -0.82 -44.84
CA ASN A 747 0.65 -1.88 -43.91
C ASN A 747 -0.15 -1.79 -42.60
N VAL A 748 -1.37 -2.31 -42.62
CA VAL A 748 -2.22 -2.37 -41.43
C VAL A 748 -1.84 -3.53 -40.47
N GLN A 749 -0.70 -4.19 -40.69
CA GLN A 749 -0.25 -5.31 -39.86
C GLN A 749 0.93 -4.94 -38.94
N ASN A 750 1.48 -3.73 -39.05
CA ASN A 750 2.52 -3.24 -38.15
C ASN A 750 2.04 -3.24 -36.68
N HIS A 751 2.91 -3.51 -35.72
CA HIS A 751 2.58 -3.50 -34.31
C HIS A 751 2.17 -2.10 -33.77
N CYS A 752 2.63 -1.04 -34.39
CA CYS A 752 2.23 0.33 -34.05
C CYS A 752 1.71 1.06 -35.28
N ILE A 753 0.44 1.43 -35.26
CA ILE A 753 -0.24 2.13 -36.35
C ILE A 753 -0.84 3.41 -35.82
N CYS A 754 -0.61 4.50 -36.52
CA CYS A 754 -1.25 5.79 -36.28
C CYS A 754 -2.12 6.19 -37.48
N PHE A 755 -3.42 6.32 -37.28
CA PHE A 755 -4.36 6.83 -38.28
C PHE A 755 -4.45 8.37 -38.13
N ASN A 756 -3.85 9.10 -39.06
CA ASN A 756 -3.91 10.55 -39.12
C ASN A 756 -5.13 11.00 -39.92
N THR A 757 -6.07 11.65 -39.27
CA THR A 757 -7.35 12.08 -39.86
C THR A 757 -7.44 13.59 -40.01
N VAL A 758 -6.39 14.39 -39.74
CA VAL A 758 -6.38 15.85 -39.73
C VAL A 758 -6.82 16.46 -41.09
N LYS A 759 -6.47 15.81 -42.19
CA LYS A 759 -6.79 16.24 -43.56
C LYS A 759 -8.13 15.73 -44.08
N LEU A 760 -8.91 14.98 -43.29
CA LEU A 760 -10.26 14.61 -43.65
C LEU A 760 -11.18 15.83 -43.55
N GLY A 761 -11.77 16.24 -44.70
CA GLY A 761 -12.79 17.26 -44.67
C GLY A 761 -13.99 16.89 -43.80
N LYS A 762 -14.68 17.88 -43.26
CA LYS A 762 -15.84 17.68 -42.36
C LYS A 762 -16.89 16.71 -42.88
N SER A 763 -17.12 16.67 -44.20
CA SER A 763 -18.08 15.77 -44.86
C SER A 763 -17.66 14.29 -44.82
N MET A 764 -16.35 14.03 -44.72
CA MET A 764 -15.77 12.68 -44.70
C MET A 764 -15.37 12.19 -43.29
N GLN A 765 -15.36 13.12 -42.33
CA GLN A 765 -14.82 12.84 -40.98
C GLN A 765 -15.54 11.66 -40.27
N SER A 766 -16.88 11.66 -40.29
CA SER A 766 -17.62 10.56 -39.63
C SER A 766 -17.44 9.23 -40.37
N ILE A 767 -17.42 9.23 -41.70
CA ILE A 767 -17.22 8.03 -42.51
C ILE A 767 -15.82 7.47 -42.32
N GLY A 768 -14.81 8.38 -42.38
CA GLY A 768 -13.42 8.00 -42.13
C GLY A 768 -13.20 7.45 -40.73
N MET A 769 -13.80 8.08 -39.72
CA MET A 769 -13.73 7.61 -38.36
C MET A 769 -14.38 6.23 -38.17
N LEU A 770 -15.56 6.01 -38.74
CA LEU A 770 -16.23 4.71 -38.69
C LEU A 770 -15.40 3.63 -39.39
N THR A 771 -14.75 3.94 -40.53
CA THR A 771 -13.86 3.02 -41.24
C THR A 771 -12.62 2.67 -40.41
N VAL A 772 -12.01 3.67 -39.71
CA VAL A 772 -10.89 3.42 -38.81
C VAL A 772 -11.30 2.54 -37.63
N LEU A 773 -12.46 2.80 -37.03
CA LEU A 773 -12.96 1.98 -35.93
C LEU A 773 -13.23 0.53 -36.37
N ASP A 774 -13.65 0.30 -37.58
CA ASP A 774 -13.83 -1.03 -38.17
C ASP A 774 -12.47 -1.74 -38.35
N GLN A 775 -11.43 -1.05 -38.79
CA GLN A 775 -10.06 -1.58 -38.82
C GLN A 775 -9.52 -1.91 -37.43
N VAL A 776 -9.84 -1.09 -36.41
CA VAL A 776 -9.53 -1.39 -35.00
C VAL A 776 -10.24 -2.69 -34.57
N TRP A 777 -11.50 -2.86 -34.93
CA TRP A 777 -12.28 -4.07 -34.66
C TRP A 777 -11.62 -5.31 -35.29
N ASN A 778 -11.30 -5.26 -36.60
CA ASN A 778 -10.56 -6.31 -37.28
C ASN A 778 -9.26 -6.68 -36.57
N ARG A 779 -8.53 -5.68 -36.08
CA ARG A 779 -7.27 -5.89 -35.37
C ARG A 779 -7.47 -6.59 -34.04
N ILE A 780 -8.44 -6.15 -33.24
CA ILE A 780 -8.73 -6.70 -31.90
C ILE A 780 -9.17 -8.16 -32.02
N THR A 781 -10.06 -8.48 -32.95
CA THR A 781 -10.57 -9.86 -33.13
C THR A 781 -9.47 -10.81 -33.58
N ARG A 782 -8.61 -10.38 -34.51
CA ARG A 782 -7.44 -11.14 -34.92
C ARG A 782 -6.45 -11.37 -33.78
N ASN A 783 -6.13 -10.32 -33.02
CA ASN A 783 -5.16 -10.41 -31.91
C ASN A 783 -5.65 -11.28 -30.76
N ARG A 784 -6.96 -11.33 -30.54
CA ARG A 784 -7.58 -12.25 -29.59
C ARG A 784 -7.18 -13.70 -29.90
N VAL A 785 -7.31 -14.12 -31.17
CA VAL A 785 -6.95 -15.48 -31.60
C VAL A 785 -5.44 -15.74 -31.44
N LEU A 786 -4.62 -14.71 -31.67
CA LEU A 786 -3.17 -14.80 -31.51
C LEU A 786 -2.72 -14.69 -30.06
N GLY A 787 -3.62 -14.45 -29.09
CA GLY A 787 -3.30 -14.25 -27.68
C GLY A 787 -2.55 -12.94 -27.38
N ARG A 788 -2.63 -11.93 -28.27
CA ARG A 788 -1.96 -10.65 -28.17
C ARG A 788 -2.90 -9.57 -27.61
N ARG A 789 -2.37 -8.60 -26.88
CA ARG A 789 -3.12 -7.42 -26.45
C ARG A 789 -3.13 -6.36 -27.55
N THR A 790 -4.23 -5.60 -27.60
CA THR A 790 -4.35 -4.44 -28.51
C THR A 790 -4.63 -3.21 -27.69
N TRP A 791 -3.73 -2.21 -27.76
CA TRP A 791 -3.90 -0.92 -27.12
C TRP A 791 -4.45 0.07 -28.14
N VAL A 792 -5.55 0.72 -27.81
CA VAL A 792 -6.20 1.69 -28.69
C VAL A 792 -6.25 3.03 -28.00
N PHE A 793 -5.61 4.02 -28.59
CA PHE A 793 -5.61 5.41 -28.13
C PHE A 793 -6.43 6.26 -29.09
N THR A 794 -7.48 6.88 -28.58
CA THR A 794 -8.37 7.75 -29.36
C THR A 794 -8.21 9.17 -28.85
N ASP A 795 -7.45 9.98 -29.58
CA ASP A 795 -7.28 11.40 -29.23
C ASP A 795 -8.46 12.23 -29.72
N GLU A 796 -8.67 13.38 -29.10
CA GLU A 796 -9.80 14.29 -29.34
C GLU A 796 -11.14 13.54 -29.35
N PHE A 797 -11.35 12.66 -28.34
CA PHE A 797 -12.49 11.74 -28.24
C PHE A 797 -13.84 12.43 -28.42
N GLN A 798 -13.96 13.71 -28.06
CA GLN A 798 -15.21 14.46 -28.27
C GLN A 798 -15.62 14.60 -29.77
N GLN A 799 -14.69 14.42 -30.72
CA GLN A 799 -15.01 14.42 -32.13
C GLN A 799 -15.87 13.22 -32.51
N LEU A 800 -15.66 12.07 -31.85
CA LEU A 800 -16.50 10.87 -31.99
C LEU A 800 -17.92 11.10 -31.44
N LEU A 801 -18.02 11.84 -30.32
CA LEU A 801 -19.30 12.11 -29.65
C LEU A 801 -20.23 13.02 -30.48
N GLY A 802 -19.66 13.73 -31.45
CA GLY A 802 -20.43 14.55 -32.40
C GLY A 802 -21.30 13.79 -33.38
N ASN A 803 -21.07 12.45 -33.51
CA ASN A 803 -21.86 11.58 -34.38
C ASN A 803 -22.36 10.34 -33.60
N LYS A 804 -23.68 10.15 -33.59
CA LYS A 804 -24.34 9.07 -32.81
C LYS A 804 -23.91 7.67 -33.26
N ASP A 805 -23.72 7.45 -34.55
CA ASP A 805 -23.38 6.11 -35.09
C ASP A 805 -21.93 5.75 -34.74
N CYS A 806 -21.00 6.70 -34.85
CA CYS A 806 -19.61 6.53 -34.41
C CYS A 806 -19.54 6.30 -32.89
N THR A 807 -20.31 7.08 -32.10
CA THR A 807 -20.39 6.92 -30.64
C THR A 807 -20.90 5.53 -30.27
N ASN A 808 -21.99 5.07 -30.87
CA ASN A 808 -22.58 3.75 -30.64
C ASN A 808 -21.60 2.62 -30.99
N PHE A 809 -20.90 2.74 -32.14
CA PHE A 809 -19.92 1.75 -32.56
C PHE A 809 -18.73 1.70 -31.58
N TYR A 810 -18.22 2.84 -31.15
CA TYR A 810 -17.13 2.91 -30.17
C TYR A 810 -17.56 2.36 -28.79
N PHE A 811 -18.79 2.62 -28.38
CA PHE A 811 -19.36 2.07 -27.15
C PHE A 811 -19.46 0.54 -27.20
N GLN A 812 -19.94 -0.02 -28.32
CA GLN A 812 -19.98 -1.48 -28.53
C GLN A 812 -18.57 -2.07 -28.51
N LEU A 813 -17.60 -1.41 -29.15
CA LEU A 813 -16.19 -1.79 -29.13
C LEU A 813 -15.67 -1.80 -27.70
N SER A 814 -15.90 -0.74 -26.93
CA SER A 814 -15.47 -0.61 -25.53
C SER A 814 -16.06 -1.70 -24.64
N SER A 815 -17.35 -2.00 -24.77
CA SER A 815 -18.03 -3.01 -23.97
C SER A 815 -17.51 -4.43 -24.21
N ARG A 816 -17.08 -4.74 -25.44
CA ARG A 816 -16.52 -6.04 -25.84
C ARG A 816 -15.00 -6.15 -25.67
N ALA A 817 -14.29 -5.02 -25.71
CA ALA A 817 -12.84 -4.92 -25.69
C ALA A 817 -12.18 -5.75 -24.58
N ARG A 818 -12.76 -5.72 -23.35
CA ARG A 818 -12.25 -6.47 -22.21
C ARG A 818 -12.18 -7.99 -22.49
N LYS A 819 -13.21 -8.59 -23.08
CA LYS A 819 -13.23 -10.03 -23.40
C LYS A 819 -12.16 -10.39 -24.41
N TRP A 820 -11.84 -9.45 -25.31
CA TRP A 820 -10.90 -9.67 -26.42
C TRP A 820 -9.49 -9.20 -26.14
N GLY A 821 -9.21 -8.81 -24.88
CA GLY A 821 -7.87 -8.39 -24.46
C GLY A 821 -7.45 -7.04 -25.05
N ALA A 822 -8.39 -6.21 -25.48
CA ALA A 822 -8.11 -4.85 -25.90
C ALA A 822 -8.20 -3.86 -24.74
N ILE A 823 -7.36 -2.84 -24.79
CA ILE A 823 -7.24 -1.78 -23.78
C ILE A 823 -7.45 -0.44 -24.47
N LEU A 824 -8.65 0.09 -24.35
CA LEU A 824 -9.03 1.37 -24.95
C LEU A 824 -8.63 2.51 -24.01
N THR A 825 -8.16 3.61 -24.60
CA THR A 825 -7.86 4.86 -23.88
C THR A 825 -8.44 6.02 -24.67
N SER A 826 -9.46 6.67 -24.11
CA SER A 826 -10.08 7.87 -24.69
C SER A 826 -9.41 9.11 -24.12
N ILE A 827 -9.03 10.06 -24.97
CA ILE A 827 -8.29 11.26 -24.60
C ILE A 827 -9.09 12.48 -25.01
N THR A 828 -9.32 13.42 -24.11
CA THR A 828 -10.09 14.63 -24.42
C THR A 828 -9.72 15.81 -23.53
N GLN A 829 -9.87 17.00 -24.05
CA GLN A 829 -9.78 18.27 -23.33
C GLN A 829 -11.17 18.85 -22.97
N HIS A 830 -12.24 18.30 -23.51
CA HIS A 830 -13.60 18.78 -23.32
C HIS A 830 -14.40 17.87 -22.38
N VAL A 831 -14.24 18.09 -21.08
CA VAL A 831 -14.92 17.29 -20.04
C VAL A 831 -16.44 17.36 -20.19
N ARG A 832 -17.01 18.51 -20.45
CA ARG A 832 -18.47 18.68 -20.62
C ARG A 832 -19.04 17.82 -21.73
N SER A 833 -18.35 17.68 -22.86
CA SER A 833 -18.79 16.81 -23.95
C SER A 833 -18.93 15.34 -23.52
N VAL A 834 -18.08 14.88 -22.60
CA VAL A 834 -18.16 13.54 -22.01
C VAL A 834 -19.31 13.44 -21.00
N LEU A 835 -19.48 14.46 -20.16
CA LEU A 835 -20.50 14.43 -19.10
C LEU A 835 -21.92 14.62 -19.64
N ASP A 836 -22.10 15.37 -20.71
CA ASP A 836 -23.41 15.62 -21.36
C ASP A 836 -23.88 14.43 -22.20
N ASN A 837 -22.94 13.57 -22.63
CA ASN A 837 -23.29 12.34 -23.38
C ASN A 837 -23.42 11.15 -22.40
N GLU A 838 -24.58 10.52 -22.37
CA GLU A 838 -24.90 9.45 -21.42
C GLU A 838 -23.97 8.23 -21.58
N ASP A 839 -23.68 7.83 -22.83
CA ASP A 839 -22.81 6.68 -23.09
C ASP A 839 -21.35 6.97 -22.72
N ALA A 840 -20.85 8.16 -23.05
CA ALA A 840 -19.51 8.58 -22.68
C ALA A 840 -19.34 8.71 -21.16
N ARG A 841 -20.36 9.20 -20.46
CA ARG A 841 -20.37 9.26 -18.99
C ARG A 841 -20.37 7.87 -18.36
N ARG A 842 -21.11 6.91 -18.91
CA ARG A 842 -21.05 5.51 -18.48
C ARG A 842 -19.64 4.93 -18.70
N MET A 843 -19.06 5.18 -19.89
CA MET A 843 -17.70 4.74 -20.18
C MET A 843 -16.69 5.28 -19.18
N LEU A 844 -16.77 6.57 -18.81
CA LEU A 844 -15.91 7.17 -17.80
C LEU A 844 -16.06 6.47 -16.45
N SER A 845 -17.30 6.18 -16.03
CA SER A 845 -17.56 5.49 -14.76
C SER A 845 -17.06 4.04 -14.74
N ASP A 846 -17.03 3.38 -15.90
CA ASP A 846 -16.59 1.99 -16.06
C ASP A 846 -15.07 1.86 -16.29
N CYS A 847 -14.34 2.99 -16.46
CA CYS A 847 -12.90 2.99 -16.62
C CYS A 847 -12.20 2.57 -15.34
N GLY A 848 -11.32 1.58 -15.44
CA GLY A 848 -10.42 1.23 -14.34
C GLY A 848 -9.15 2.06 -14.26
N TYR A 849 -8.91 2.94 -15.25
CA TYR A 849 -7.78 3.86 -15.31
C TYR A 849 -8.25 5.25 -15.75
N ILE A 850 -8.14 6.23 -14.87
CA ILE A 850 -8.49 7.63 -15.21
C ILE A 850 -7.34 8.53 -14.80
N LYS A 851 -6.79 9.28 -15.75
CA LYS A 851 -5.73 10.25 -15.52
C LYS A 851 -6.28 11.66 -15.70
N LEU A 852 -6.36 12.41 -14.62
CA LEU A 852 -6.86 13.78 -14.57
C LEU A 852 -5.67 14.73 -14.45
N LEU A 853 -5.39 15.49 -15.50
CA LEU A 853 -4.47 16.62 -15.49
C LEU A 853 -5.22 17.88 -15.06
N ASN A 854 -4.62 19.08 -15.21
CA ASN A 854 -5.26 20.33 -14.84
C ASN A 854 -6.64 20.48 -15.49
N GLN A 855 -7.61 20.97 -14.70
CA GLN A 855 -9.00 21.18 -15.08
C GLN A 855 -9.46 22.59 -14.71
N SER A 856 -10.45 23.11 -15.46
CA SER A 856 -11.15 24.31 -15.02
C SER A 856 -11.91 24.06 -13.71
N PRO A 857 -12.13 25.08 -12.87
CA PRO A 857 -12.86 24.90 -11.60
C PRO A 857 -14.25 24.27 -11.77
N ASP A 858 -14.96 24.60 -12.85
CA ASP A 858 -16.29 24.04 -13.13
C ASP A 858 -16.19 22.55 -13.49
N ASP A 859 -15.28 22.19 -14.40
CA ASP A 859 -15.06 20.79 -14.81
C ASP A 859 -14.54 19.96 -13.65
N ALA A 860 -13.65 20.51 -12.82
CA ALA A 860 -13.16 19.85 -11.61
C ALA A 860 -14.27 19.55 -10.60
N ASN A 861 -15.24 20.47 -10.44
CA ASN A 861 -16.40 20.24 -9.57
C ASN A 861 -17.32 19.13 -10.11
N ASP A 862 -17.56 19.12 -11.42
CA ASP A 862 -18.42 18.12 -12.06
C ASP A 862 -17.77 16.72 -12.02
N LEU A 863 -16.46 16.64 -12.31
CA LEU A 863 -15.69 15.41 -12.17
C LEU A 863 -15.64 14.92 -10.71
N ALA A 864 -15.46 15.84 -9.74
CA ALA A 864 -15.44 15.50 -8.34
C ALA A 864 -16.75 14.86 -7.86
N ARG A 865 -17.90 15.35 -8.34
CA ARG A 865 -19.21 14.75 -8.05
C ARG A 865 -19.36 13.36 -8.67
N LEU A 866 -18.96 13.20 -9.93
CA LEU A 866 -19.14 11.93 -10.65
C LEU A 866 -18.21 10.82 -10.12
N LEU A 867 -16.95 11.18 -9.88
CA LEU A 867 -15.88 10.23 -9.49
C LEU A 867 -15.69 10.13 -7.98
N HIS A 868 -16.53 10.84 -7.19
CA HIS A 868 -16.46 10.89 -5.74
C HIS A 868 -15.08 11.35 -5.21
N ILE A 869 -14.48 12.34 -5.88
CA ILE A 869 -13.20 12.95 -5.51
C ILE A 869 -13.41 13.95 -4.37
N SER A 870 -12.57 13.88 -3.34
CA SER A 870 -12.59 14.80 -2.19
C SER A 870 -12.13 16.22 -2.57
N ASN A 871 -12.42 17.21 -1.71
CA ASN A 871 -11.93 18.58 -1.89
C ASN A 871 -10.39 18.67 -1.83
N GLU A 872 -9.73 17.79 -1.07
CA GLU A 872 -8.26 17.74 -1.01
C GLU A 872 -7.69 17.14 -2.31
N GLU A 873 -8.28 16.07 -2.81
CA GLU A 873 -7.90 15.46 -4.09
C GLU A 873 -8.17 16.42 -5.27
N LYS A 874 -9.30 17.14 -5.24
CA LYS A 874 -9.67 18.11 -6.26
C LYS A 874 -8.62 19.21 -6.44
N ARG A 875 -7.92 19.63 -5.37
CA ARG A 875 -6.83 20.61 -5.46
C ARG A 875 -5.70 20.19 -6.38
N TYR A 876 -5.45 18.88 -6.51
CA TYR A 876 -4.41 18.36 -7.41
C TYR A 876 -4.79 18.43 -8.88
N ILE A 877 -6.05 18.71 -9.23
CA ILE A 877 -6.49 18.91 -10.61
C ILE A 877 -6.86 20.37 -10.90
N GLU A 878 -7.23 21.18 -9.90
CA GLU A 878 -7.51 22.62 -10.09
C GLU A 878 -6.23 23.46 -10.17
N ASN A 879 -5.19 23.09 -9.42
CA ASN A 879 -3.93 23.81 -9.31
C ASN A 879 -2.73 22.97 -9.78
N ALA A 880 -2.97 22.03 -10.70
CA ALA A 880 -1.93 21.18 -11.20
C ALA A 880 -0.92 21.96 -12.06
N GLU A 881 0.36 21.71 -11.84
CA GLU A 881 1.42 22.10 -12.75
C GLU A 881 1.39 21.21 -14.00
N VAL A 882 2.12 21.61 -15.05
CA VAL A 882 2.22 20.82 -16.28
C VAL A 882 2.78 19.43 -15.97
N GLY A 883 2.09 18.39 -16.41
CA GLY A 883 2.46 17.00 -16.13
C GLY A 883 2.07 16.47 -14.75
N SER A 884 1.34 17.27 -13.96
CA SER A 884 0.84 16.87 -12.63
C SER A 884 -0.67 16.69 -12.64
N GLY A 885 -1.19 15.95 -11.67
CA GLY A 885 -2.64 15.72 -11.57
C GLY A 885 -3.02 14.62 -10.59
N LEU A 886 -4.13 13.95 -10.90
CA LEU A 886 -4.69 12.87 -10.11
C LEU A 886 -4.84 11.61 -10.98
N LEU A 887 -4.32 10.49 -10.53
CA LEU A 887 -4.43 9.20 -11.18
C LEU A 887 -5.37 8.30 -10.35
N ILE A 888 -6.43 7.83 -10.99
CA ILE A 888 -7.41 6.91 -10.41
C ILE A 888 -7.24 5.55 -11.10
N VAL A 889 -6.88 4.53 -10.33
CA VAL A 889 -6.71 3.17 -10.82
C VAL A 889 -7.60 2.25 -9.98
N SER A 890 -8.71 1.83 -10.55
CA SER A 890 -9.78 1.09 -9.86
C SER A 890 -10.29 1.87 -8.63
N LYS A 891 -9.90 1.48 -7.43
CA LYS A 891 -10.25 2.17 -6.18
C LYS A 891 -9.10 3.01 -5.60
N THR A 892 -7.94 2.96 -6.21
CA THR A 892 -6.76 3.68 -5.74
C THR A 892 -6.71 5.06 -6.38
N VAL A 893 -6.64 6.10 -5.58
CA VAL A 893 -6.54 7.50 -6.02
C VAL A 893 -5.19 8.05 -5.57
N VAL A 894 -4.34 8.44 -6.52
CA VAL A 894 -2.97 8.87 -6.24
C VAL A 894 -2.68 10.21 -6.93
N PRO A 895 -2.32 11.25 -6.18
CA PRO A 895 -1.84 12.48 -6.79
C PRO A 895 -0.44 12.24 -7.38
N PHE A 896 -0.24 12.62 -8.63
CA PHE A 896 1.02 12.38 -9.32
C PHE A 896 1.69 13.67 -9.81
N ASN A 897 3.01 13.60 -9.93
CA ASN A 897 3.84 14.58 -10.62
C ASN A 897 4.77 13.83 -11.59
N ASN A 898 4.73 14.22 -12.84
CA ASN A 898 5.57 13.68 -13.91
C ASN A 898 6.41 14.78 -14.54
N ASP A 899 7.32 15.35 -13.77
CA ASP A 899 8.35 16.29 -14.26
C ASP A 899 9.44 15.50 -15.00
N PHE A 900 9.31 15.40 -16.31
CA PHE A 900 10.23 14.66 -17.17
C PHE A 900 11.45 15.53 -17.55
N PRO A 901 12.71 14.99 -17.53
CA PRO A 901 13.90 15.75 -17.89
C PRO A 901 13.86 16.25 -19.33
N LYS A 902 14.07 17.56 -19.54
CA LYS A 902 13.92 18.23 -20.86
C LYS A 902 15.14 18.06 -21.79
N ASP A 903 16.24 17.60 -21.26
CA ASP A 903 17.52 17.39 -21.97
C ASP A 903 17.62 16.02 -22.65
N THR A 904 16.62 15.14 -22.47
CA THR A 904 16.57 13.80 -22.99
C THR A 904 16.09 13.74 -24.45
N GLU A 905 16.48 12.67 -25.17
CA GLU A 905 15.99 12.39 -26.54
C GLU A 905 14.49 12.04 -26.50
N LEU A 906 14.07 11.26 -25.50
CA LEU A 906 12.67 10.93 -25.29
C LEU A 906 11.80 12.15 -25.07
N PHE A 907 12.25 13.15 -24.28
CA PHE A 907 11.50 14.40 -24.12
C PHE A 907 11.28 15.08 -25.49
N ARG A 908 12.34 15.16 -26.29
CA ARG A 908 12.25 15.78 -27.62
C ARG A 908 11.29 15.04 -28.57
N LEU A 909 11.21 13.71 -28.46
CA LEU A 909 10.25 12.91 -29.24
C LEU A 909 8.80 13.11 -28.79
N MET A 910 8.58 13.33 -27.50
CA MET A 910 7.26 13.47 -26.89
C MET A 910 6.77 14.92 -26.78
N ASP A 911 7.64 15.91 -27.05
CA ASP A 911 7.28 17.34 -26.94
C ASP A 911 6.51 17.80 -28.20
N THR A 912 5.30 18.30 -27.99
CA THR A 912 4.41 18.85 -29.04
C THR A 912 4.44 20.36 -29.07
N SER A 913 5.34 21.03 -28.34
CA SER A 913 5.39 22.49 -28.29
C SER A 913 5.74 23.13 -29.64
N PRO A 914 5.15 24.29 -30.01
CA PRO A 914 5.39 24.99 -31.29
C PRO A 914 6.86 25.43 -31.49
N ASN A 915 7.62 25.51 -30.41
CA ASN A 915 9.04 25.91 -30.41
C ASN A 915 10.02 24.75 -30.69
N ARG A 916 9.51 23.60 -31.10
CA ARG A 916 10.34 22.48 -31.52
C ARG A 916 11.19 22.88 -32.70
N LYS A 917 12.48 23.24 -32.49
CA LYS A 917 13.43 23.40 -33.59
C LYS A 917 13.64 22.02 -34.23
N SER A 918 13.27 21.93 -35.49
CA SER A 918 13.48 20.78 -36.39
C SER A 918 14.92 20.29 -36.37
#